data_ed04925639e82a5e39d69d887935b930
#
_entry.id   ed04925639e82a5e39d69d887935b930
#
_cell.length_a   1.000
_cell.length_b   1.000
_cell.length_c   1.000
_cell.angle_alpha   90.00
_cell.angle_beta   90.00
_cell.angle_gamma   90.00
#
_symmetry.space_group_name_H-M   'P 1'
#
loop_
_entity.id
_entity.type
_entity.pdbx_description
1 polymer ?
#
loop_
_entity_poly.entity_id
_entity_poly.type
_entity_poly.pdbx_seq_one_letter_code
_entity_poly.pdbx_strand_id
1 'polypeptide(L)'
;REYAIVAFNTGTAVFDVTDAENPREVDFIDGQTANWRDIKVYQFWNATTSRWNAQAYITTDGSTDGLFVIDLSGLPHRIQRVNFTSDFRQAHNVYATNTDFGTGLSLTGATPSIVIAGSEINAGPYRAYSIDTPSAPNFEVMPGAGANDYMHDASSMIITDGRKDTQCVNATTYCEVLFDFNENTVDIWDITATNNPQRLSSTPYPNAGYVHSGWATEDKQYLLIHDEFDEISFGLNSTVNVFDLSSLVAPNVLAPWRGPTRAIDHNGFSRDNRYYMSNYARGLTILDITDVTSIQQVGHIDTFPAFDGTDFVGAWGAYPYFHSGNIAISDIDSGFYMVADRTLSVAEGSLALSSRSYGGDEGTQLQIPVQRLGGSAGSVSVAYEILGATATADDVDGSTGVLDWTDGDSADKIITLDLLSDGDPNEGQERLFIKLLAPTGGATLDYQNIASIYVAEAGAESVVEFADPEVRTAERGFATAVVVVHRSGSAQGAASVEYSITGGDAVAGTDFQGPATGTVNWADGDADPKWIEYTMEDDGVVEATESYELTLANVNGATIGARGTINVFVADGEGSNTAPNAVAGASQTVASGARVTLDGSGSNDPEGDSLTYQWSQISGDAVTLENASSATATFTAPTVNSDRLLRFQLTVSDGQLQNVGTVSVTVQSSGGFGNNGGGGGAVNWLLMLGMLLVARRLRLG
;
A
#
# COMPACT_ATOMS: atom_id res chain seq x y z
N ARG A 1 -2.63 13.67 6.73
CA ARG A 1 -3.02 12.42 7.40
C ARG A 1 -2.23 11.26 6.85
N GLU A 2 -2.06 10.23 7.65
CA GLU A 2 -1.42 8.98 7.25
C GLU A 2 -2.44 7.84 7.26
N TYR A 3 -2.38 7.00 6.24
CA TYR A 3 -3.30 5.87 6.10
C TYR A 3 -2.52 4.59 5.87
N ALA A 4 -2.88 3.53 6.61
CA ALA A 4 -2.42 2.18 6.36
C ALA A 4 -3.48 1.41 5.57
N ILE A 5 -3.08 0.82 4.45
CA ILE A 5 -3.93 -0.09 3.69
C ILE A 5 -3.53 -1.50 4.08
N VAL A 6 -4.45 -2.23 4.68
CA VAL A 6 -4.20 -3.53 5.29
C VAL A 6 -5.00 -4.61 4.59
N ALA A 7 -4.30 -5.66 4.19
CA ALA A 7 -4.90 -6.83 3.57
C ALA A 7 -5.39 -7.82 4.62
N PHE A 8 -6.62 -8.28 4.47
CA PHE A 8 -7.22 -9.36 5.23
C PHE A 8 -7.60 -10.52 4.29
N ASN A 9 -7.80 -11.70 4.83
CA ASN A 9 -8.23 -12.84 4.02
C ASN A 9 -9.61 -12.63 3.36
N THR A 10 -10.47 -11.77 3.93
CA THR A 10 -11.83 -11.48 3.43
C THR A 10 -11.95 -10.15 2.70
N GLY A 11 -10.91 -9.31 2.67
CA GLY A 11 -10.99 -8.01 2.02
C GLY A 11 -9.77 -7.13 2.28
N THR A 12 -9.96 -5.84 2.06
CA THR A 12 -8.92 -4.81 2.24
C THR A 12 -9.50 -3.64 3.03
N ALA A 13 -8.89 -3.32 4.17
CA ALA A 13 -9.24 -2.17 4.99
C ALA A 13 -8.28 -0.99 4.78
N VAL A 14 -8.76 0.21 5.05
CA VAL A 14 -7.92 1.39 5.22
C VAL A 14 -8.10 1.92 6.63
N PHE A 15 -6.99 2.14 7.32
CA PHE A 15 -6.94 2.74 8.65
C PHE A 15 -6.33 4.13 8.58
N ASP A 16 -6.95 5.11 9.22
CA ASP A 16 -6.30 6.37 9.59
C ASP A 16 -5.34 6.09 10.75
N VAL A 17 -4.05 6.24 10.50
CA VAL A 17 -2.96 6.00 11.47
C VAL A 17 -2.25 7.30 11.84
N THR A 18 -2.87 8.44 11.57
CA THR A 18 -2.36 9.77 11.95
C THR A 18 -2.12 9.85 13.46
N ASP A 19 -3.00 9.24 14.26
CA ASP A 19 -2.77 8.88 15.66
C ASP A 19 -2.45 7.38 15.74
N ALA A 20 -1.15 7.06 15.76
CA ALA A 20 -0.69 5.67 15.75
C ALA A 20 -1.03 4.90 17.05
N GLU A 21 -1.35 5.60 18.14
CA GLU A 21 -1.80 4.95 19.40
C GLU A 21 -3.27 4.53 19.31
N ASN A 22 -4.05 5.16 18.43
CA ASN A 22 -5.48 4.91 18.22
C ASN A 22 -5.82 4.81 16.72
N PRO A 23 -5.33 3.78 15.99
CA PRO A 23 -5.69 3.56 14.59
C PRO A 23 -7.20 3.42 14.42
N ARG A 24 -7.79 4.07 13.41
CA ARG A 24 -9.23 4.01 13.13
C ARG A 24 -9.47 3.44 11.75
N GLU A 25 -10.30 2.41 11.65
CA GLU A 25 -10.77 1.95 10.37
C GLU A 25 -11.63 3.04 9.68
N VAL A 26 -11.26 3.39 8.47
CA VAL A 26 -11.97 4.36 7.64
C VAL A 26 -13.03 3.67 6.81
N ASP A 27 -12.64 2.56 6.16
CA ASP A 27 -13.52 1.83 5.27
C ASP A 27 -12.94 0.43 4.96
N PHE A 28 -13.78 -0.47 4.49
CA PHE A 28 -13.43 -1.85 4.16
C PHE A 28 -14.05 -2.26 2.82
N ILE A 29 -13.24 -2.81 1.94
CA ILE A 29 -13.69 -3.40 0.67
C ILE A 29 -13.69 -4.92 0.82
N ASP A 30 -14.87 -5.52 0.79
CA ASP A 30 -15.03 -6.97 0.77
C ASP A 30 -14.41 -7.58 -0.48
N GLY A 31 -13.83 -8.76 -0.31
CA GLY A 31 -13.24 -9.58 -1.36
C GLY A 31 -13.54 -11.05 -1.17
N GLN A 32 -13.23 -11.86 -2.18
CA GLN A 32 -13.29 -13.31 -2.01
C GLN A 32 -12.24 -13.77 -1.00
N THR A 33 -12.55 -14.78 -0.20
CA THR A 33 -11.58 -15.35 0.72
C THR A 33 -10.30 -15.75 -0.04
N ALA A 34 -9.18 -15.22 0.40
CA ALA A 34 -7.86 -15.42 -0.16
C ALA A 34 -6.90 -15.93 0.92
N ASN A 35 -5.81 -16.58 0.51
CA ASN A 35 -4.75 -16.94 1.45
C ASN A 35 -4.05 -15.66 1.93
N TRP A 36 -3.74 -14.77 0.99
CA TRP A 36 -3.17 -13.43 1.24
C TRP A 36 -3.49 -12.48 0.09
N ARG A 37 -3.17 -11.21 0.31
CA ARG A 37 -3.27 -10.12 -0.65
C ARG A 37 -2.01 -9.29 -0.57
N ASP A 38 -1.48 -8.88 -1.71
CA ASP A 38 -0.41 -7.88 -1.77
C ASP A 38 -0.92 -6.56 -2.32
N ILE A 39 -0.36 -5.44 -1.84
CA ILE A 39 -0.88 -4.09 -2.09
C ILE A 39 0.28 -3.16 -2.42
N LYS A 40 0.13 -2.38 -3.50
CA LYS A 40 1.01 -1.26 -3.82
C LYS A 40 0.20 -0.02 -4.15
N VAL A 41 0.72 1.15 -3.82
CA VAL A 41 0.03 2.44 -3.99
C VAL A 41 0.80 3.31 -4.97
N TYR A 42 0.06 3.99 -5.84
CA TYR A 42 0.58 5.05 -6.70
C TYR A 42 -0.24 6.32 -6.53
N GLN A 43 0.44 7.45 -6.30
CA GLN A 43 -0.14 8.79 -6.26
C GLN A 43 0.18 9.56 -7.53
N PHE A 44 -0.80 10.30 -8.04
CA PHE A 44 -0.67 11.07 -9.27
C PHE A 44 -1.55 12.33 -9.24
N TRP A 45 -1.12 13.31 -10.00
CA TRP A 45 -1.92 14.50 -10.24
C TRP A 45 -2.99 14.24 -11.30
N ASN A 46 -4.25 14.48 -10.95
CA ASN A 46 -5.36 14.40 -11.90
C ASN A 46 -5.68 15.78 -12.46
N ALA A 47 -5.20 16.08 -13.67
CA ALA A 47 -5.39 17.37 -14.32
C ALA A 47 -6.86 17.72 -14.60
N THR A 48 -7.75 16.71 -14.72
CA THR A 48 -9.18 16.94 -14.93
C THR A 48 -9.88 17.49 -13.69
N THR A 49 -9.49 17.00 -12.52
CA THR A 49 -10.08 17.41 -11.23
C THR A 49 -9.22 18.45 -10.51
N SER A 50 -8.01 18.73 -11.00
CA SER A 50 -6.98 19.54 -10.35
C SER A 50 -6.75 19.12 -8.90
N ARG A 51 -6.59 17.80 -8.68
CA ARG A 51 -6.40 17.19 -7.36
C ARG A 51 -5.41 16.03 -7.43
N TRP A 52 -4.74 15.81 -6.31
CA TRP A 52 -4.00 14.59 -6.06
C TRP A 52 -4.96 13.43 -5.86
N ASN A 53 -4.75 12.36 -6.61
CA ASN A 53 -5.44 11.10 -6.48
C ASN A 53 -4.44 10.00 -6.11
N ALA A 54 -4.93 8.95 -5.49
CA ALA A 54 -4.15 7.74 -5.25
C ALA A 54 -4.97 6.51 -5.61
N GLN A 55 -4.27 5.48 -6.13
CA GLN A 55 -4.85 4.18 -6.43
C GLN A 55 -4.06 3.10 -5.68
N ALA A 56 -4.76 2.16 -5.07
CA ALA A 56 -4.15 0.94 -4.57
C ALA A 56 -4.41 -0.19 -5.55
N TYR A 57 -3.34 -0.90 -5.92
CA TYR A 57 -3.35 -2.09 -6.79
C TYR A 57 -3.19 -3.31 -5.92
N ILE A 58 -4.10 -4.27 -6.04
CA ILE A 58 -4.19 -5.40 -5.13
C ILE A 58 -4.29 -6.70 -5.93
N THR A 59 -3.41 -7.64 -5.61
CA THR A 59 -3.51 -9.04 -6.07
C THR A 59 -3.96 -9.94 -4.93
N THR A 60 -4.42 -11.12 -5.29
CA THR A 60 -4.87 -12.14 -4.32
C THR A 60 -4.33 -13.50 -4.71
N ASP A 61 -3.87 -14.25 -3.71
CA ASP A 61 -3.55 -15.66 -3.88
C ASP A 61 -4.59 -16.56 -3.21
N GLY A 62 -4.89 -17.70 -3.84
CA GLY A 62 -5.93 -18.62 -3.36
C GLY A 62 -7.37 -18.16 -3.61
N SER A 63 -7.58 -17.09 -4.38
CA SER A 63 -8.91 -16.57 -4.74
C SER A 63 -9.08 -16.40 -6.24
N THR A 64 -10.14 -15.73 -6.67
CA THR A 64 -10.39 -15.42 -8.09
C THR A 64 -10.59 -13.93 -8.34
N ASP A 65 -10.11 -13.08 -7.42
CA ASP A 65 -10.25 -11.63 -7.52
C ASP A 65 -9.28 -10.98 -8.54
N GLY A 66 -8.24 -11.71 -8.96
CA GLY A 66 -7.27 -11.19 -9.95
C GLY A 66 -6.51 -9.96 -9.46
N LEU A 67 -6.28 -9.02 -10.36
CA LEU A 67 -5.82 -7.67 -10.02
C LEU A 67 -7.02 -6.75 -9.94
N PHE A 68 -7.22 -6.08 -8.82
CA PHE A 68 -8.22 -5.03 -8.70
C PHE A 68 -7.64 -3.72 -8.18
N VAL A 69 -8.37 -2.64 -8.43
CA VAL A 69 -7.93 -1.27 -8.12
C VAL A 69 -8.93 -0.64 -7.17
N ILE A 70 -8.40 -0.09 -6.07
CA ILE A 70 -9.17 0.72 -5.13
C ILE A 70 -8.79 2.18 -5.34
N ASP A 71 -9.77 3.03 -5.56
CA ASP A 71 -9.62 4.48 -5.55
C ASP A 71 -9.58 4.99 -4.11
N LEU A 72 -8.49 5.66 -3.76
CA LEU A 72 -8.24 6.25 -2.45
C LEU A 72 -8.55 7.75 -2.41
N SER A 73 -8.96 8.35 -3.52
CA SER A 73 -9.23 9.80 -3.61
C SER A 73 -10.41 10.26 -2.75
N GLY A 74 -11.25 9.31 -2.29
CA GLY A 74 -12.34 9.57 -1.35
C GLY A 74 -11.91 9.66 0.12
N LEU A 75 -10.63 9.39 0.45
CA LEU A 75 -10.12 9.58 1.81
C LEU A 75 -10.20 11.06 2.22
N PRO A 76 -10.51 11.35 3.47
CA PRO A 76 -10.59 10.49 4.66
C PRO A 76 -11.94 9.78 4.90
N HIS A 77 -12.89 9.81 3.98
CA HIS A 77 -14.26 9.39 4.24
C HIS A 77 -14.60 7.99 3.73
N ARG A 78 -14.01 7.60 2.61
CA ARG A 78 -14.32 6.32 1.94
C ARG A 78 -13.23 5.92 0.96
N ILE A 79 -13.26 4.64 0.58
CA ILE A 79 -12.55 4.08 -0.56
C ILE A 79 -13.53 3.41 -1.51
N GLN A 80 -13.13 3.16 -2.75
CA GLN A 80 -14.01 2.53 -3.73
C GLN A 80 -13.24 1.58 -4.64
N ARG A 81 -13.73 0.37 -4.84
CA ARG A 81 -13.24 -0.52 -5.89
C ARG A 81 -13.70 0.02 -7.25
N VAL A 82 -12.76 0.40 -8.11
CA VAL A 82 -13.07 1.08 -9.40
C VAL A 82 -12.79 0.20 -10.61
N ASN A 83 -11.95 -0.81 -10.47
CA ASN A 83 -11.61 -1.69 -11.58
C ASN A 83 -11.21 -3.08 -11.10
N PHE A 84 -11.21 -4.00 -12.07
CA PHE A 84 -10.85 -5.39 -11.90
C PHE A 84 -10.39 -5.93 -13.27
N THR A 85 -9.27 -6.64 -13.34
CA THR A 85 -8.87 -7.35 -14.55
C THR A 85 -9.08 -8.86 -14.41
N SER A 86 -9.61 -9.47 -15.46
CA SER A 86 -9.87 -10.90 -15.53
C SER A 86 -8.81 -11.67 -16.33
N ASP A 87 -7.68 -11.04 -16.66
CA ASP A 87 -6.61 -11.67 -17.45
C ASP A 87 -5.97 -12.85 -16.73
N PHE A 88 -6.02 -12.82 -15.41
CA PHE A 88 -5.69 -13.93 -14.51
C PHE A 88 -6.63 -13.88 -13.31
N ARG A 89 -6.71 -14.97 -12.54
CA ARG A 89 -7.60 -15.08 -11.39
C ARG A 89 -6.89 -14.87 -10.07
N GLN A 90 -5.63 -15.32 -9.99
CA GLN A 90 -4.81 -15.20 -8.80
C GLN A 90 -3.37 -14.89 -9.18
N ALA A 91 -2.68 -14.19 -8.30
CA ALA A 91 -1.25 -13.96 -8.37
C ALA A 91 -0.70 -13.78 -6.95
N HIS A 92 0.57 -14.14 -6.79
CA HIS A 92 1.22 -14.10 -5.50
C HIS A 92 1.44 -12.65 -5.04
N ASN A 93 2.17 -11.85 -5.83
CA ASN A 93 2.53 -10.49 -5.49
C ASN A 93 2.23 -9.48 -6.61
N VAL A 94 2.17 -8.21 -6.23
CA VAL A 94 2.10 -7.04 -7.13
C VAL A 94 3.24 -6.08 -6.79
N TYR A 95 3.84 -5.47 -7.80
CA TYR A 95 4.86 -4.44 -7.62
C TYR A 95 4.58 -3.23 -8.48
N ALA A 96 4.73 -2.02 -7.93
CA ALA A 96 4.67 -0.76 -8.67
C ALA A 96 6.10 -0.30 -8.98
N THR A 97 6.51 -0.38 -10.24
CA THR A 97 7.84 0.02 -10.70
C THR A 97 7.98 1.55 -10.65
N ASN A 98 9.20 2.08 -10.71
CA ASN A 98 9.42 3.52 -10.79
C ASN A 98 8.64 4.35 -9.74
N THR A 99 8.42 3.80 -8.55
CA THR A 99 7.61 4.44 -7.50
C THR A 99 8.44 4.60 -6.22
N ASP A 100 8.41 5.79 -5.63
CA ASP A 100 8.90 6.02 -4.27
C ASP A 100 7.87 5.52 -3.25
N PHE A 101 8.25 4.56 -2.45
CA PHE A 101 7.32 3.90 -1.50
C PHE A 101 6.94 4.78 -0.31
N GLY A 102 7.71 5.82 -0.01
CA GLY A 102 7.38 6.77 1.05
C GLY A 102 6.31 7.79 0.63
N THR A 103 6.30 8.15 -0.65
CA THR A 103 5.36 9.16 -1.19
C THR A 103 4.31 8.57 -2.12
N GLY A 104 4.54 7.39 -2.68
CA GLY A 104 3.71 6.82 -3.75
C GLY A 104 3.86 7.53 -5.10
N LEU A 105 4.85 8.41 -5.27
CA LEU A 105 5.08 9.18 -6.50
C LEU A 105 6.03 8.47 -7.46
N SER A 106 5.98 8.87 -8.73
CA SER A 106 6.97 8.44 -9.72
C SER A 106 8.37 8.99 -9.40
N LEU A 107 9.39 8.13 -9.43
CA LEU A 107 10.81 8.50 -9.23
C LEU A 107 11.41 9.27 -10.41
N THR A 108 10.89 9.08 -11.62
CA THR A 108 11.47 9.66 -12.86
C THR A 108 10.54 10.65 -13.54
N GLY A 109 9.33 10.86 -13.01
CA GLY A 109 8.26 11.60 -13.67
C GLY A 109 7.53 10.81 -14.77
N ALA A 110 8.06 9.67 -15.23
CA ALA A 110 7.33 8.78 -16.14
C ALA A 110 6.27 7.97 -15.37
N THR A 111 5.16 7.65 -16.01
CA THR A 111 4.12 6.81 -15.41
C THR A 111 4.70 5.45 -15.02
N PRO A 112 4.47 4.97 -13.79
CA PRO A 112 4.87 3.64 -13.36
C PRO A 112 4.16 2.52 -14.14
N SER A 113 4.69 1.30 -14.03
CA SER A 113 4.00 0.09 -14.46
C SER A 113 3.68 -0.80 -13.26
N ILE A 114 2.64 -1.59 -13.37
CA ILE A 114 2.31 -2.62 -12.39
C ILE A 114 2.86 -3.95 -12.88
N VAL A 115 3.74 -4.56 -12.11
CA VAL A 115 4.29 -5.91 -12.33
C VAL A 115 3.53 -6.90 -11.45
N ILE A 116 3.10 -7.99 -12.05
CA ILE A 116 2.44 -9.11 -11.39
C ILE A 116 3.42 -10.28 -11.31
N ALA A 117 3.63 -10.78 -10.13
CA ALA A 117 4.46 -11.94 -9.83
C ALA A 117 3.61 -13.14 -9.41
N GLY A 118 4.00 -14.35 -9.82
CA GLY A 118 3.38 -15.60 -9.40
C GLY A 118 1.92 -15.78 -9.85
N SER A 119 1.54 -15.29 -11.05
CA SER A 119 0.19 -15.56 -11.57
C SER A 119 0.04 -17.03 -11.99
N GLU A 120 -1.20 -17.57 -11.98
CA GLU A 120 -1.46 -18.93 -12.43
C GLU A 120 -1.30 -19.11 -13.96
N ILE A 121 -1.01 -18.04 -14.69
CA ILE A 121 -0.85 -18.07 -16.15
C ILE A 121 0.59 -18.39 -16.52
N ASN A 122 0.80 -19.40 -17.37
CA ASN A 122 2.09 -19.80 -17.94
C ASN A 122 3.20 -20.06 -16.90
N ALA A 123 2.84 -20.57 -15.72
CA ALA A 123 3.73 -20.81 -14.58
C ALA A 123 4.28 -19.54 -13.89
N GLY A 124 3.57 -18.41 -13.98
CA GLY A 124 3.82 -17.24 -13.14
C GLY A 124 5.00 -16.34 -13.49
N PRO A 125 5.36 -16.17 -14.78
CA PRO A 125 6.46 -15.28 -15.14
C PRO A 125 6.08 -13.82 -15.02
N TYR A 126 7.06 -12.94 -15.20
CA TYR A 126 6.89 -11.49 -15.30
C TYR A 126 5.69 -11.10 -16.19
N ARG A 127 4.80 -10.29 -15.64
CA ARG A 127 3.68 -9.66 -16.35
C ARG A 127 3.64 -8.18 -16.01
N ALA A 128 3.58 -7.31 -17.02
CA ALA A 128 3.49 -5.88 -16.81
C ALA A 128 2.18 -5.30 -17.36
N TYR A 129 1.67 -4.32 -16.63
CA TYR A 129 0.50 -3.52 -16.97
C TYR A 129 0.87 -2.06 -16.97
N SER A 130 0.54 -1.34 -18.06
CA SER A 130 0.53 0.12 -18.06
C SER A 130 -0.57 0.64 -17.16
N ILE A 131 -0.27 1.72 -16.45
CA ILE A 131 -1.23 2.51 -15.67
C ILE A 131 -1.31 3.96 -16.19
N ASP A 132 -1.15 4.18 -17.50
CA ASP A 132 -1.42 5.48 -18.12
C ASP A 132 -2.82 6.01 -17.80
N THR A 133 -3.76 5.09 -17.56
CA THR A 133 -5.01 5.36 -16.88
C THR A 133 -4.97 4.64 -15.52
N PRO A 134 -4.60 5.32 -14.42
CA PRO A 134 -4.30 4.66 -13.15
C PRO A 134 -5.44 3.77 -12.61
N SER A 135 -6.69 4.14 -12.83
CA SER A 135 -7.85 3.34 -12.43
C SER A 135 -8.15 2.14 -13.37
N ALA A 136 -7.43 2.00 -14.48
CA ALA A 136 -7.68 0.97 -15.49
C ALA A 136 -6.39 0.39 -16.08
N PRO A 137 -5.66 -0.44 -15.31
CA PRO A 137 -4.45 -1.10 -15.76
C PRO A 137 -4.68 -1.87 -17.08
N ASN A 138 -3.78 -1.69 -18.04
CA ASN A 138 -3.85 -2.32 -19.34
C ASN A 138 -2.65 -3.26 -19.55
N PHE A 139 -2.91 -4.53 -19.88
CA PHE A 139 -1.86 -5.50 -20.12
C PHE A 139 -0.93 -5.07 -21.28
N GLU A 140 0.37 -5.02 -21.01
CA GLU A 140 1.38 -4.63 -21.99
C GLU A 140 2.18 -5.82 -22.51
N VAL A 141 2.79 -6.57 -21.59
CA VAL A 141 3.74 -7.60 -21.99
C VAL A 141 3.85 -8.72 -20.96
N MET A 142 4.14 -9.89 -21.49
CA MET A 142 4.69 -11.02 -20.78
C MET A 142 5.81 -11.54 -21.68
N PRO A 143 7.09 -11.30 -21.35
CA PRO A 143 8.21 -11.84 -22.11
C PRO A 143 8.06 -13.36 -22.23
N GLY A 144 8.41 -13.92 -23.39
CA GLY A 144 8.29 -15.35 -23.63
C GLY A 144 9.08 -16.11 -22.58
N ALA A 145 8.38 -16.62 -21.60
CA ALA A 145 8.94 -17.38 -20.50
C ALA A 145 9.55 -18.67 -21.01
N GLY A 146 10.78 -18.95 -20.62
CA GLY A 146 11.26 -20.32 -20.54
C GLY A 146 10.36 -21.10 -19.55
N ALA A 147 10.25 -22.40 -19.70
CA ALA A 147 9.31 -23.24 -18.95
C ALA A 147 9.54 -23.29 -17.41
N ASN A 148 10.40 -22.44 -16.85
CA ASN A 148 10.81 -22.42 -15.42
C ASN A 148 11.00 -21.00 -14.87
N ASP A 149 10.43 -19.97 -15.48
CA ASP A 149 10.63 -18.58 -15.04
C ASP A 149 9.47 -18.12 -14.15
N TYR A 150 9.19 -18.84 -13.08
CA TYR A 150 8.27 -18.37 -12.03
C TYR A 150 8.90 -17.19 -11.30
N MET A 151 8.23 -16.05 -11.27
CA MET A 151 8.57 -14.91 -10.45
C MET A 151 7.75 -14.98 -9.16
N HIS A 152 8.40 -15.12 -8.00
CA HIS A 152 7.70 -15.18 -6.73
C HIS A 152 7.38 -13.75 -6.23
N ASP A 153 8.39 -12.89 -6.19
CA ASP A 153 8.29 -11.48 -5.81
C ASP A 153 9.21 -10.62 -6.68
N ALA A 154 9.01 -9.30 -6.61
CA ALA A 154 9.80 -8.33 -7.34
C ALA A 154 10.04 -7.05 -6.54
N SER A 155 11.18 -6.41 -6.79
CA SER A 155 11.46 -5.03 -6.43
C SER A 155 12.21 -4.32 -7.56
N SER A 156 12.20 -2.99 -7.60
CA SER A 156 12.94 -2.25 -8.63
C SER A 156 13.71 -1.07 -8.06
N MET A 157 14.68 -0.59 -8.82
CA MET A 157 15.42 0.63 -8.54
C MET A 157 15.77 1.40 -9.81
N ILE A 158 15.90 2.71 -9.68
CA ILE A 158 16.32 3.59 -10.77
C ILE A 158 17.83 3.84 -10.68
N ILE A 159 18.58 3.47 -11.72
CA ILE A 159 20.03 3.71 -11.85
C ILE A 159 20.26 4.94 -12.71
N THR A 160 21.02 5.89 -12.16
CA THR A 160 21.42 7.12 -12.86
C THR A 160 22.95 7.28 -13.01
N ASP A 161 23.72 6.43 -12.32
CA ASP A 161 25.19 6.42 -12.38
C ASP A 161 25.74 5.70 -13.62
N GLY A 162 27.06 5.57 -13.72
CA GLY A 162 27.75 4.96 -14.86
C GLY A 162 27.35 3.52 -15.20
N ARG A 163 26.66 2.81 -14.31
CA ARG A 163 26.12 1.47 -14.59
C ARG A 163 25.03 1.52 -15.68
N LYS A 164 24.21 2.58 -15.73
CA LYS A 164 23.20 2.75 -16.78
C LYS A 164 23.79 2.75 -18.18
N ASP A 165 24.96 3.40 -18.37
CA ASP A 165 25.59 3.57 -19.68
C ASP A 165 26.39 2.34 -20.13
N THR A 166 26.80 1.48 -19.18
CA THR A 166 27.74 0.39 -19.44
C THR A 166 27.14 -1.00 -19.26
N GLN A 167 26.02 -1.13 -18.54
CA GLN A 167 25.46 -2.43 -18.15
C GLN A 167 23.99 -2.61 -18.55
N CYS A 168 23.25 -1.52 -18.72
CA CYS A 168 21.87 -1.56 -19.19
C CYS A 168 21.80 -1.60 -20.73
N VAL A 169 20.71 -2.15 -21.23
CA VAL A 169 20.48 -2.32 -22.70
C VAL A 169 19.57 -1.23 -23.24
N ASN A 170 18.53 -0.88 -22.47
CA ASN A 170 17.47 0.05 -22.88
C ASN A 170 17.62 1.44 -22.22
N ALA A 171 18.71 1.72 -21.52
CA ALA A 171 18.91 2.95 -20.77
C ALA A 171 18.72 4.22 -21.60
N THR A 172 18.11 5.21 -20.96
CA THR A 172 17.95 6.57 -21.49
C THR A 172 18.67 7.58 -20.59
N THR A 173 17.97 8.50 -19.95
CA THR A 173 18.50 9.34 -18.88
C THR A 173 18.70 8.53 -17.59
N TYR A 174 18.00 7.41 -17.45
CA TYR A 174 18.10 6.45 -16.37
C TYR A 174 18.02 5.01 -16.91
N CYS A 175 18.26 4.04 -16.04
CA CYS A 175 17.96 2.64 -16.26
C CYS A 175 17.09 2.15 -15.11
N GLU A 176 15.91 1.61 -15.39
CA GLU A 176 15.10 0.93 -14.40
C GLU A 176 15.47 -0.55 -14.34
N VAL A 177 15.89 -0.98 -13.17
CA VAL A 177 16.31 -2.35 -12.90
C VAL A 177 15.28 -3.03 -12.02
N LEU A 178 14.78 -4.19 -12.46
CA LEU A 178 13.92 -5.07 -11.68
C LEU A 178 14.73 -6.26 -11.14
N PHE A 179 14.53 -6.58 -9.89
CA PHE A 179 14.96 -7.82 -9.26
C PHE A 179 13.80 -8.81 -9.24
N ASP A 180 14.02 -9.98 -9.80
CA ASP A 180 13.08 -11.09 -9.90
C ASP A 180 13.56 -12.20 -8.96
N PHE A 181 12.80 -12.44 -7.92
CA PHE A 181 13.04 -13.48 -6.93
C PHE A 181 12.25 -14.72 -7.36
N ASN A 182 12.94 -15.72 -7.95
CA ASN A 182 12.29 -16.79 -8.72
C ASN A 182 12.40 -18.15 -8.05
N GLU A 183 12.42 -18.22 -6.73
CA GLU A 183 12.60 -19.44 -5.92
C GLU A 183 14.02 -20.05 -5.96
N ASN A 184 14.79 -19.81 -7.00
CA ASN A 184 16.07 -20.49 -7.24
C ASN A 184 17.27 -19.53 -7.36
N THR A 185 17.05 -18.38 -7.98
CA THR A 185 18.06 -17.35 -8.26
C THR A 185 17.46 -15.98 -8.08
N VAL A 186 18.31 -14.97 -7.99
CA VAL A 186 17.91 -13.59 -8.21
C VAL A 186 18.26 -13.22 -9.65
N ASP A 187 17.26 -12.94 -10.45
CA ASP A 187 17.43 -12.44 -11.82
C ASP A 187 17.33 -10.94 -11.83
N ILE A 188 18.25 -10.28 -12.53
CA ILE A 188 18.25 -8.82 -12.71
C ILE A 188 17.86 -8.50 -14.13
N TRP A 189 16.84 -7.65 -14.28
CA TRP A 189 16.30 -7.24 -15.57
C TRP A 189 16.40 -5.72 -15.77
N ASP A 190 16.78 -5.29 -16.95
CA ASP A 190 16.57 -3.92 -17.44
C ASP A 190 15.15 -3.83 -18.00
N ILE A 191 14.29 -3.12 -17.28
CA ILE A 191 12.88 -2.88 -17.63
C ILE A 191 12.62 -1.43 -18.04
N THR A 192 13.66 -0.64 -18.36
CA THR A 192 13.51 0.74 -18.82
C THR A 192 12.57 0.86 -20.01
N ALA A 193 12.53 -0.17 -20.86
CA ALA A 193 11.49 -0.38 -21.86
C ALA A 193 10.62 -1.57 -21.40
N THR A 194 9.53 -1.30 -20.70
CA THR A 194 8.66 -2.32 -20.09
C THR A 194 8.14 -3.34 -21.10
N ASN A 195 7.91 -2.93 -22.34
CA ASN A 195 7.48 -3.80 -23.44
C ASN A 195 8.63 -4.63 -24.08
N ASN A 196 9.87 -4.43 -23.65
CA ASN A 196 11.05 -5.17 -24.13
C ASN A 196 12.09 -5.40 -23.01
N PRO A 197 11.73 -6.03 -21.90
CA PRO A 197 12.64 -6.27 -20.78
C PRO A 197 13.83 -7.14 -21.22
N GLN A 198 15.01 -6.85 -20.66
CA GLN A 198 16.26 -7.54 -20.98
C GLN A 198 16.90 -8.09 -19.70
N ARG A 199 17.08 -9.40 -19.60
CA ARG A 199 17.76 -9.99 -18.44
C ARG A 199 19.26 -9.68 -18.49
N LEU A 200 19.75 -9.02 -17.44
CA LEU A 200 21.16 -8.67 -17.28
C LEU A 200 21.95 -9.78 -16.61
N SER A 201 21.39 -10.43 -15.60
CA SER A 201 22.04 -11.55 -14.88
C SER A 201 21.02 -12.51 -14.28
N SER A 202 21.49 -13.70 -13.89
CA SER A 202 20.79 -14.70 -13.11
C SER A 202 21.81 -15.27 -12.12
N THR A 203 21.63 -15.01 -10.84
CA THR A 203 22.67 -15.25 -9.84
C THR A 203 22.15 -16.12 -8.69
N PRO A 204 22.66 -17.37 -8.56
CA PRO A 204 22.39 -18.20 -7.39
C PRO A 204 23.30 -17.81 -6.22
N TYR A 205 22.91 -18.24 -5.01
CA TYR A 205 23.75 -18.11 -3.80
C TYR A 205 23.75 -19.43 -3.00
N PRO A 206 24.71 -19.61 -2.09
CA PRO A 206 24.83 -20.82 -1.29
C PRO A 206 23.63 -21.02 -0.34
N ASN A 207 23.12 -22.25 -0.24
CA ASN A 207 21.98 -22.64 0.59
C ASN A 207 20.66 -21.94 0.18
N ALA A 208 20.47 -21.63 -1.09
CA ALA A 208 19.16 -21.20 -1.57
C ALA A 208 18.16 -22.34 -1.38
N GLY A 209 17.17 -22.12 -0.54
CA GLY A 209 16.05 -23.02 -0.27
C GLY A 209 14.80 -22.58 -1.01
N TYR A 210 14.53 -21.28 -1.01
CA TYR A 210 13.44 -20.65 -1.73
C TYR A 210 13.71 -19.13 -1.81
N VAL A 211 14.31 -18.68 -2.90
CA VAL A 211 14.62 -17.25 -3.12
C VAL A 211 13.33 -16.46 -3.17
N HIS A 212 13.00 -15.76 -2.08
CA HIS A 212 11.68 -15.27 -1.79
C HIS A 212 11.46 -13.80 -2.18
N SER A 213 12.19 -12.89 -1.56
CA SER A 213 12.01 -11.46 -1.71
C SER A 213 13.34 -10.71 -1.50
N GLY A 214 13.35 -9.41 -1.71
CA GLY A 214 14.52 -8.60 -1.40
C GLY A 214 14.33 -7.13 -1.74
N TRP A 215 15.20 -6.28 -1.14
CA TRP A 215 15.14 -4.85 -1.29
C TRP A 215 16.52 -4.23 -1.40
N ALA A 216 16.68 -3.29 -2.35
CA ALA A 216 17.94 -2.58 -2.53
C ALA A 216 18.14 -1.54 -1.43
N THR A 217 19.40 -1.28 -1.06
CA THR A 217 19.75 -0.13 -0.22
C THR A 217 19.47 1.18 -0.95
N GLU A 218 19.20 2.26 -0.22
CA GLU A 218 18.85 3.55 -0.83
C GLU A 218 20.02 4.15 -1.65
N ASP A 219 21.26 3.83 -1.30
CA ASP A 219 22.44 4.16 -2.11
C ASP A 219 22.60 3.31 -3.37
N LYS A 220 21.70 2.32 -3.56
CA LYS A 220 21.63 1.44 -4.73
C LYS A 220 22.89 0.59 -4.96
N GLN A 221 23.68 0.38 -3.90
CA GLN A 221 24.92 -0.38 -3.99
C GLN A 221 24.74 -1.84 -3.62
N TYR A 222 23.73 -2.17 -2.82
CA TYR A 222 23.50 -3.52 -2.31
C TYR A 222 22.05 -3.93 -2.43
N LEU A 223 21.81 -5.25 -2.54
CA LEU A 223 20.51 -5.87 -2.45
C LEU A 223 20.51 -6.84 -1.26
N LEU A 224 19.55 -6.69 -0.37
CA LEU A 224 19.33 -7.59 0.75
C LEU A 224 18.20 -8.56 0.36
N ILE A 225 18.41 -9.86 0.57
CA ILE A 225 17.59 -10.94 0.01
C ILE A 225 17.18 -11.88 1.12
N HIS A 226 15.92 -12.30 1.09
CA HIS A 226 15.30 -13.29 1.96
C HIS A 226 15.12 -14.63 1.26
N ASP A 227 15.29 -15.71 2.02
CA ASP A 227 15.09 -17.10 1.57
C ASP A 227 14.18 -17.81 2.56
N GLU A 228 12.94 -18.06 2.16
CA GLU A 228 11.87 -18.51 3.07
C GLU A 228 12.07 -19.96 3.57
N PHE A 229 12.96 -20.77 2.95
CA PHE A 229 13.14 -22.18 3.31
C PHE A 229 14.55 -22.56 3.73
N ASP A 230 15.48 -21.63 3.84
CA ASP A 230 16.85 -22.00 4.21
C ASP A 230 16.95 -22.44 5.69
N GLU A 231 16.13 -21.89 6.60
CA GLU A 231 16.03 -22.37 7.99
C GLU A 231 15.45 -23.78 8.07
N ILE A 232 14.48 -24.09 7.22
CA ILE A 232 13.85 -25.41 7.17
C ILE A 232 14.78 -26.42 6.50
N SER A 233 15.30 -26.06 5.32
CA SER A 233 16.05 -26.98 4.44
C SER A 233 17.46 -27.25 4.91
N PHE A 234 18.14 -26.22 5.48
CA PHE A 234 19.56 -26.30 5.86
C PHE A 234 19.78 -26.13 7.36
N GLY A 235 18.74 -25.84 8.13
CA GLY A 235 18.83 -25.66 9.59
C GLY A 235 19.57 -24.38 9.99
N LEU A 236 19.54 -23.36 9.14
CA LEU A 236 20.13 -22.08 9.39
C LEU A 236 19.31 -21.28 10.43
N ASN A 237 19.88 -20.24 10.97
CA ASN A 237 19.12 -19.17 11.61
C ASN A 237 18.68 -18.20 10.52
N SER A 238 17.68 -17.35 10.82
CA SER A 238 17.22 -16.24 9.92
C SER A 238 18.41 -15.63 9.20
N THR A 239 18.38 -15.55 7.89
CA THR A 239 19.54 -15.22 7.06
C THR A 239 19.21 -14.14 6.04
N VAL A 240 19.81 -12.96 6.15
CA VAL A 240 19.73 -11.94 5.11
C VAL A 240 20.95 -12.08 4.20
N ASN A 241 20.74 -12.52 2.97
CA ASN A 241 21.77 -12.60 1.94
C ASN A 241 22.03 -11.21 1.35
N VAL A 242 23.27 -10.90 0.97
CA VAL A 242 23.65 -9.58 0.48
C VAL A 242 24.38 -9.69 -0.86
N PHE A 243 23.87 -8.98 -1.86
CA PHE A 243 24.53 -8.84 -3.16
C PHE A 243 25.11 -7.45 -3.30
N ASP A 244 26.38 -7.37 -3.72
CA ASP A 244 27.02 -6.14 -4.18
C ASP A 244 26.60 -5.88 -5.65
N LEU A 245 25.93 -4.78 -5.89
CA LEU A 245 25.38 -4.36 -7.16
C LEU A 245 26.30 -3.44 -7.97
N SER A 246 27.56 -3.32 -7.62
CA SER A 246 28.57 -2.60 -8.45
C SER A 246 28.60 -3.15 -9.89
N SER A 247 28.22 -4.43 -10.07
CA SER A 247 27.95 -5.05 -11.35
C SER A 247 26.53 -5.65 -11.38
N LEU A 248 25.67 -5.10 -12.22
CA LEU A 248 24.32 -5.62 -12.49
C LEU A 248 24.34 -6.90 -13.35
N VAL A 249 25.38 -7.05 -14.18
CA VAL A 249 25.55 -8.20 -15.07
C VAL A 249 26.26 -9.39 -14.42
N ALA A 250 26.89 -9.18 -13.27
CA ALA A 250 27.56 -10.19 -12.46
C ALA A 250 27.67 -9.70 -11.00
N PRO A 251 26.56 -9.64 -10.26
CA PRO A 251 26.58 -9.17 -8.87
C PRO A 251 27.40 -10.14 -8.01
N ASN A 252 28.08 -9.57 -7.00
CA ASN A 252 28.95 -10.34 -6.11
C ASN A 252 28.19 -10.70 -4.83
N VAL A 253 28.15 -11.99 -4.48
CA VAL A 253 27.51 -12.47 -3.25
C VAL A 253 28.45 -12.24 -2.07
N LEU A 254 28.03 -11.44 -1.10
CA LEU A 254 28.78 -11.16 0.14
C LEU A 254 28.44 -12.17 1.24
N ALA A 255 29.15 -12.06 2.38
CA ALA A 255 28.81 -12.83 3.56
C ALA A 255 27.43 -12.40 4.09
N PRO A 256 26.49 -13.34 4.35
CA PRO A 256 25.16 -12.98 4.85
C PRO A 256 25.20 -12.59 6.32
N TRP A 257 24.24 -11.77 6.73
CA TRP A 257 23.88 -11.62 8.14
C TRP A 257 23.11 -12.85 8.63
N ARG A 258 23.29 -13.21 9.91
CA ARG A 258 22.54 -14.29 10.55
C ARG A 258 21.98 -13.87 11.88
N GLY A 259 20.69 -14.10 12.04
CA GLY A 259 19.91 -13.81 13.25
C GLY A 259 20.18 -14.79 14.40
N PRO A 260 19.62 -14.50 15.59
CA PRO A 260 19.83 -15.31 16.79
C PRO A 260 18.97 -16.59 16.82
N THR A 261 17.89 -16.67 16.05
CA THR A 261 16.91 -17.77 16.07
C THR A 261 16.70 -18.37 14.70
N ARG A 262 15.90 -19.42 14.63
CA ARG A 262 15.49 -20.08 13.40
C ARG A 262 14.12 -19.63 12.89
N ALA A 263 13.61 -18.50 13.37
CA ALA A 263 12.40 -17.93 12.79
C ALA A 263 12.64 -17.58 11.33
N ILE A 264 11.73 -17.97 10.46
CA ILE A 264 11.84 -17.77 9.03
C ILE A 264 11.84 -16.28 8.71
N ASP A 265 12.80 -15.81 7.93
CA ASP A 265 12.78 -14.46 7.39
C ASP A 265 11.90 -14.40 6.13
N HIS A 266 11.17 -13.30 5.96
CA HIS A 266 10.15 -13.20 4.94
C HIS A 266 10.30 -11.98 4.04
N ASN A 267 9.90 -10.79 4.50
CA ASN A 267 9.96 -9.55 3.75
C ASN A 267 10.78 -8.50 4.48
N GLY A 268 11.45 -7.62 3.73
CA GLY A 268 12.22 -6.55 4.34
C GLY A 268 12.34 -5.34 3.44
N PHE A 269 12.51 -4.17 4.09
CA PHE A 269 12.60 -2.88 3.44
C PHE A 269 13.75 -2.07 4.01
N SER A 270 14.55 -1.46 3.13
CA SER A 270 15.57 -0.50 3.55
C SER A 270 14.96 0.89 3.68
N ARG A 271 15.27 1.57 4.77
CA ARG A 271 15.08 2.99 4.93
C ARG A 271 16.34 3.56 5.53
N ASP A 272 17.02 4.40 4.77
CA ASP A 272 18.32 4.97 5.14
C ASP A 272 19.38 3.89 5.45
N ASN A 273 19.90 3.90 6.67
CA ASN A 273 20.84 2.90 7.16
C ASN A 273 20.18 1.83 8.05
N ARG A 274 18.88 1.65 7.92
CA ARG A 274 18.11 0.61 8.62
C ARG A 274 17.47 -0.34 7.62
N TYR A 275 17.36 -1.59 8.03
CA TYR A 275 16.61 -2.62 7.33
C TYR A 275 15.56 -3.21 8.25
N TYR A 276 14.32 -3.13 7.86
CA TYR A 276 13.14 -3.55 8.62
C TYR A 276 12.63 -4.86 8.06
N MET A 277 12.85 -5.93 8.80
CA MET A 277 12.55 -7.29 8.36
C MET A 277 11.40 -7.88 9.14
N SER A 278 10.35 -8.34 8.46
CA SER A 278 9.35 -9.23 9.05
C SER A 278 9.91 -10.64 9.10
N ASN A 279 9.77 -11.29 10.25
CA ASN A 279 10.50 -12.51 10.57
C ASN A 279 9.53 -13.55 11.16
N TYR A 280 8.38 -13.70 10.51
CA TYR A 280 7.30 -14.60 10.93
C TYR A 280 7.15 -14.69 12.47
N ALA A 281 7.40 -15.87 13.05
CA ALA A 281 7.25 -16.13 14.48
C ALA A 281 8.05 -15.20 15.41
N ARG A 282 9.04 -14.48 14.88
CA ARG A 282 9.85 -13.53 15.64
C ARG A 282 9.33 -12.09 15.59
N GLY A 283 8.41 -11.77 14.68
CA GLY A 283 7.89 -10.42 14.53
C GLY A 283 8.78 -9.52 13.68
N LEU A 284 8.98 -8.25 14.07
CA LEU A 284 9.83 -7.28 13.39
C LEU A 284 11.25 -7.31 13.94
N THR A 285 12.23 -7.43 13.05
CA THR A 285 13.66 -7.24 13.36
C THR A 285 14.18 -6.02 12.62
N ILE A 286 14.92 -5.13 13.32
CA ILE A 286 15.55 -3.94 12.73
C ILE A 286 17.06 -4.14 12.73
N LEU A 287 17.67 -4.02 11.55
CA LEU A 287 19.10 -4.16 11.33
C LEU A 287 19.73 -2.80 11.02
N ASP A 288 20.92 -2.55 11.53
CA ASP A 288 21.80 -1.47 11.09
C ASP A 288 22.60 -1.96 9.89
N ILE A 289 22.40 -1.33 8.74
CA ILE A 289 23.04 -1.63 7.46
C ILE A 289 24.04 -0.55 7.02
N THR A 290 24.47 0.33 7.95
CA THR A 290 25.49 1.36 7.68
C THR A 290 26.76 0.74 7.09
N ASP A 291 27.12 -0.45 7.56
CA ASP A 291 28.16 -1.30 6.96
C ASP A 291 27.57 -2.68 6.69
N VAL A 292 27.23 -2.92 5.43
CA VAL A 292 26.62 -4.21 5.00
C VAL A 292 27.57 -5.41 5.15
N THR A 293 28.86 -5.19 5.39
CA THR A 293 29.83 -6.25 5.71
C THR A 293 29.87 -6.61 7.20
N SER A 294 29.16 -5.81 8.03
CA SER A 294 29.11 -5.93 9.49
C SER A 294 27.73 -5.57 10.05
N ILE A 295 26.67 -6.07 9.43
CA ILE A 295 25.27 -5.82 9.80
C ILE A 295 25.03 -6.18 11.27
N GLN A 296 24.34 -5.31 12.02
CA GLN A 296 24.02 -5.51 13.43
C GLN A 296 22.49 -5.41 13.65
N GLN A 297 21.94 -6.31 14.48
CA GLN A 297 20.57 -6.14 14.95
C GLN A 297 20.55 -5.01 16.01
N VAL A 298 19.70 -4.01 15.80
CA VAL A 298 19.56 -2.83 16.68
C VAL A 298 18.18 -2.72 17.31
N GLY A 299 17.16 -3.37 16.73
CA GLY A 299 15.80 -3.37 17.24
C GLY A 299 15.09 -4.70 17.03
N HIS A 300 14.06 -4.92 17.82
CA HIS A 300 13.19 -6.10 17.70
C HIS A 300 11.91 -5.91 18.47
N ILE A 301 10.81 -6.34 17.90
CA ILE A 301 9.54 -6.53 18.59
C ILE A 301 8.94 -7.87 18.17
N ASP A 302 8.62 -8.71 19.15
CA ASP A 302 8.04 -10.02 18.96
C ASP A 302 6.50 -9.91 18.98
N THR A 303 5.87 -10.21 17.84
CA THR A 303 4.41 -10.20 17.70
C THR A 303 3.79 -11.57 17.99
N PHE A 304 4.61 -12.63 18.10
CA PHE A 304 4.16 -14.01 18.37
C PHE A 304 5.00 -14.69 19.47
N PRO A 305 4.98 -14.18 20.73
CA PRO A 305 5.92 -14.60 21.79
C PRO A 305 5.78 -16.05 22.27
N ALA A 306 4.86 -16.82 21.70
CA ALA A 306 4.66 -18.22 22.08
C ALA A 306 5.68 -19.16 21.42
N PHE A 307 6.32 -18.75 20.33
CA PHE A 307 7.17 -19.61 19.52
C PHE A 307 8.16 -18.76 18.68
N ASP A 308 9.39 -19.18 18.56
CA ASP A 308 10.47 -18.48 17.84
C ASP A 308 11.27 -19.47 16.95
N GLY A 309 10.57 -20.28 16.18
CA GLY A 309 11.14 -21.31 15.32
C GLY A 309 10.59 -21.28 13.89
N THR A 310 10.79 -22.38 13.17
CA THR A 310 10.46 -22.51 11.74
C THR A 310 8.97 -22.83 11.54
N ASP A 311 8.11 -21.83 11.63
CA ASP A 311 6.69 -21.92 11.31
C ASP A 311 6.21 -20.63 10.65
N PHE A 312 5.16 -20.71 9.84
CA PHE A 312 4.56 -19.60 9.09
C PHE A 312 3.46 -18.92 9.92
N VAL A 313 3.84 -18.37 11.06
CA VAL A 313 2.98 -17.66 12.03
C VAL A 313 3.60 -16.31 12.38
N GLY A 314 2.80 -15.32 12.80
CA GLY A 314 3.30 -14.03 13.22
C GLY A 314 3.45 -13.02 12.06
N ALA A 315 4.53 -12.24 12.06
CA ALA A 315 4.69 -11.09 11.17
C ALA A 315 4.93 -11.49 9.69
N TRP A 316 3.96 -11.16 8.84
CA TRP A 316 4.02 -11.33 7.39
C TRP A 316 4.78 -10.22 6.70
N GLY A 317 4.52 -8.95 7.06
CA GLY A 317 5.11 -7.79 6.42
C GLY A 317 5.26 -6.62 7.38
N ALA A 318 6.20 -5.73 7.05
CA ALA A 318 6.39 -4.47 7.75
C ALA A 318 6.51 -3.33 6.74
N TYR A 319 5.93 -2.17 7.05
CA TYR A 319 6.03 -0.98 6.20
C TYR A 319 6.62 0.18 7.02
N PRO A 320 7.87 0.58 6.77
CA PRO A 320 8.59 1.56 7.58
C PRO A 320 8.53 3.00 7.04
N TYR A 321 7.76 3.30 5.99
CA TYR A 321 7.87 4.57 5.25
C TYR A 321 6.88 5.65 5.67
N PHE A 322 6.16 5.50 6.79
CA PHE A 322 5.32 6.57 7.29
C PHE A 322 6.14 7.81 7.67
N HIS A 323 5.60 8.99 7.34
CA HIS A 323 6.23 10.27 7.69
C HIS A 323 6.27 10.53 9.21
N SER A 324 5.41 9.86 9.97
CA SER A 324 5.45 9.88 11.44
C SER A 324 6.62 9.09 12.03
N GLY A 325 7.31 8.28 11.21
CA GLY A 325 8.34 7.35 11.65
C GLY A 325 7.79 6.07 12.29
N ASN A 326 6.50 5.92 12.31
CA ASN A 326 5.87 4.67 12.74
C ASN A 326 6.06 3.58 11.67
N ILE A 327 6.00 2.35 12.12
CA ILE A 327 6.10 1.15 11.28
C ILE A 327 4.77 0.41 11.41
N ALA A 328 4.15 0.10 10.29
CA ALA A 328 3.03 -0.84 10.27
C ALA A 328 3.55 -2.27 10.16
N ILE A 329 2.96 -3.18 10.92
CA ILE A 329 3.23 -4.61 10.85
C ILE A 329 1.92 -5.32 10.57
N SER A 330 1.87 -6.15 9.53
CA SER A 330 0.80 -7.12 9.34
C SER A 330 1.22 -8.47 9.89
N ASP A 331 0.38 -9.04 10.75
CA ASP A 331 0.64 -10.30 11.44
C ASP A 331 -0.49 -11.28 11.15
N ILE A 332 -0.15 -12.50 10.76
CA ILE A 332 -1.11 -13.53 10.30
C ILE A 332 -2.10 -13.88 11.40
N ASP A 333 -1.64 -13.99 12.64
CA ASP A 333 -2.41 -14.54 13.76
C ASP A 333 -3.08 -13.46 14.60
N SER A 334 -2.49 -12.28 14.69
CA SER A 334 -2.90 -11.22 15.62
C SER A 334 -3.31 -9.92 14.94
N GLY A 335 -3.10 -9.79 13.61
CA GLY A 335 -3.66 -8.71 12.81
C GLY A 335 -2.67 -7.56 12.55
N PHE A 336 -3.04 -6.34 12.91
CA PHE A 336 -2.32 -5.12 12.52
C PHE A 336 -1.74 -4.40 13.73
N TYR A 337 -0.47 -3.97 13.63
CA TYR A 337 0.22 -3.19 14.65
C TYR A 337 0.80 -1.90 14.07
N MET A 338 0.79 -0.85 14.89
CA MET A 338 1.60 0.35 14.68
C MET A 338 2.66 0.43 15.78
N VAL A 339 3.93 0.55 15.40
CA VAL A 339 5.05 0.62 16.34
C VAL A 339 5.97 1.78 15.99
N ALA A 340 6.60 2.40 17.01
CA ALA A 340 7.56 3.47 16.80
C ALA A 340 8.99 2.91 16.72
N ASP A 341 9.78 3.35 15.75
CA ASP A 341 11.19 3.07 15.70
C ASP A 341 11.94 3.90 16.75
N ARG A 342 12.60 3.23 17.69
CA ARG A 342 13.43 3.85 18.72
C ARG A 342 14.94 3.61 18.50
N THR A 343 15.32 3.03 17.37
CA THR A 343 16.71 2.70 17.04
C THR A 343 17.48 3.87 16.40
N LEU A 344 16.78 4.96 16.10
CA LEU A 344 17.34 6.14 15.43
C LEU A 344 18.06 7.12 16.38
N SER A 345 17.99 6.88 17.70
CA SER A 345 18.72 7.69 18.69
C SER A 345 20.16 7.22 18.84
N VAL A 346 21.08 7.89 18.19
CA VAL A 346 22.52 7.60 18.18
C VAL A 346 23.34 8.80 18.67
N ALA A 347 24.57 8.55 19.13
CA ALA A 347 25.45 9.62 19.63
C ALA A 347 25.84 10.64 18.55
N GLU A 348 25.87 10.21 17.33
CA GLU A 348 26.09 11.01 16.11
C GLU A 348 24.92 11.91 15.78
N GLY A 349 23.73 11.61 16.31
CA GLY A 349 22.47 12.34 16.11
C GLY A 349 21.67 11.87 14.88
N SER A 350 20.42 12.30 14.83
CA SER A 350 19.54 12.13 13.67
C SER A 350 19.40 13.44 12.89
N LEU A 351 19.24 13.33 11.58
CA LEU A 351 19.13 14.46 10.65
C LEU A 351 17.69 14.60 10.18
N ALA A 352 17.11 15.79 10.29
CA ALA A 352 15.71 16.07 10.02
C ALA A 352 15.51 17.38 9.26
N LEU A 353 14.50 17.45 8.42
CA LEU A 353 13.95 18.72 7.93
C LEU A 353 13.22 19.44 9.08
N SER A 354 13.32 20.75 9.16
CA SER A 354 12.72 21.52 10.26
C SER A 354 11.20 21.63 10.19
N SER A 355 10.59 21.34 9.04
CA SER A 355 9.14 21.40 8.79
C SER A 355 8.69 20.30 7.83
N ARG A 356 7.39 19.96 7.87
CA ARG A 356 6.74 19.05 6.92
C ARG A 356 6.41 19.72 5.58
N SER A 357 6.37 21.05 5.56
CA SER A 357 6.16 21.80 4.33
C SER A 357 6.91 23.11 4.33
N TYR A 358 7.18 23.59 3.14
CA TYR A 358 7.79 24.87 2.83
C TYR A 358 7.04 25.47 1.65
N GLY A 359 6.91 26.80 1.65
CA GLY A 359 6.27 27.50 0.53
C GLY A 359 7.09 28.71 0.11
N GLY A 360 7.13 28.96 -1.19
CA GLY A 360 7.79 30.10 -1.78
C GLY A 360 7.11 30.52 -3.07
N ASP A 361 7.40 31.74 -3.52
CA ASP A 361 6.90 32.26 -4.78
C ASP A 361 8.00 32.11 -5.86
N GLU A 362 7.60 31.92 -7.09
CA GLU A 362 8.52 31.94 -8.23
C GLU A 362 9.39 33.20 -8.26
N GLY A 363 10.60 33.02 -8.78
CA GLY A 363 11.61 34.10 -8.82
C GLY A 363 12.21 34.43 -7.46
N THR A 364 11.92 33.65 -6.41
CA THR A 364 12.49 33.82 -5.06
C THR A 364 13.38 32.67 -4.66
N GLN A 365 14.10 32.85 -3.54
CA GLN A 365 14.96 31.82 -2.97
C GLN A 365 14.32 31.24 -1.72
N LEU A 366 14.13 29.93 -1.69
CA LEU A 366 13.61 29.19 -0.55
C LEU A 366 14.75 28.66 0.31
N GLN A 367 14.64 28.90 1.64
CA GLN A 367 15.60 28.43 2.64
C GLN A 367 14.99 27.27 3.43
N ILE A 368 15.61 26.10 3.38
CA ILE A 368 15.11 24.89 4.03
C ILE A 368 16.11 24.45 5.11
N PRO A 369 15.81 24.68 6.41
CA PRO A 369 16.69 24.25 7.49
C PRO A 369 16.68 22.73 7.66
N VAL A 370 17.88 22.17 7.81
CA VAL A 370 18.10 20.76 8.20
C VAL A 370 18.79 20.74 9.56
N GLN A 371 18.19 20.01 10.49
CA GLN A 371 18.58 19.95 11.89
C GLN A 371 19.36 18.67 12.18
N ARG A 372 20.32 18.76 13.12
CA ARG A 372 21.00 17.60 13.71
C ARG A 372 20.51 17.44 15.14
N LEU A 373 19.71 16.41 15.41
CA LEU A 373 18.96 16.19 16.64
C LEU A 373 19.58 15.08 17.49
N GLY A 374 19.49 15.18 18.81
CA GLY A 374 19.79 14.10 19.74
C GLY A 374 21.26 13.74 19.93
N GLY A 375 22.16 14.25 19.08
CA GLY A 375 23.59 13.98 19.17
C GLY A 375 24.44 14.93 18.33
N SER A 376 25.76 14.96 18.56
CA SER A 376 26.69 15.78 17.77
C SER A 376 28.07 15.13 17.66
N ALA A 377 28.22 13.87 18.06
CA ALA A 377 29.48 13.17 18.00
C ALA A 377 29.86 12.84 16.54
N GLY A 378 31.14 12.95 16.21
CA GLY A 378 31.67 12.63 14.89
C GLY A 378 31.30 13.63 13.79
N SER A 379 31.98 13.51 12.67
CA SER A 379 31.60 14.24 11.44
C SER A 379 30.58 13.45 10.66
N VAL A 380 29.48 14.08 10.26
CA VAL A 380 28.39 13.44 9.55
C VAL A 380 27.98 14.24 8.32
N SER A 381 27.38 13.60 7.33
CA SER A 381 26.80 14.29 6.19
C SER A 381 25.46 13.67 5.80
N VAL A 382 24.67 14.40 5.02
CA VAL A 382 23.42 13.93 4.42
C VAL A 382 23.29 14.49 3.00
N ALA A 383 22.88 13.66 2.08
CA ALA A 383 22.47 14.10 0.75
C ALA A 383 21.00 14.55 0.78
N TYR A 384 20.61 15.35 -0.20
CA TYR A 384 19.21 15.65 -0.47
C TYR A 384 18.92 15.61 -1.96
N GLU A 385 17.67 15.32 -2.30
CA GLU A 385 17.15 15.38 -3.66
C GLU A 385 15.74 16.01 -3.69
N ILE A 386 15.42 16.63 -4.81
CA ILE A 386 14.07 17.14 -5.10
C ILE A 386 13.37 16.12 -5.99
N LEU A 387 12.17 15.73 -5.57
CA LEU A 387 11.26 14.89 -6.35
C LEU A 387 10.17 15.77 -6.96
N GLY A 388 9.99 15.70 -8.27
CA GLY A 388 8.92 16.41 -8.96
C GLY A 388 7.55 15.85 -8.62
N ALA A 389 6.54 16.72 -8.59
CA ALA A 389 5.16 16.34 -8.43
C ALA A 389 4.28 17.01 -9.50
N THR A 390 3.78 18.23 -9.26
CA THR A 390 3.20 19.07 -10.33
C THR A 390 4.27 19.96 -10.95
N ALA A 391 5.21 20.44 -10.14
CA ALA A 391 6.38 21.16 -10.63
C ALA A 391 7.42 20.19 -11.19
N THR A 392 8.26 20.70 -12.08
CA THR A 392 9.29 19.97 -12.84
C THR A 392 10.71 20.38 -12.42
N ALA A 393 11.71 19.82 -13.05
CA ALA A 393 13.10 20.24 -12.84
C ALA A 393 13.41 21.65 -13.41
N ASP A 394 12.51 22.19 -14.25
CA ASP A 394 12.66 23.52 -14.83
C ASP A 394 12.18 24.63 -13.85
N ASP A 395 11.48 24.25 -12.78
CA ASP A 395 10.91 25.17 -11.78
C ASP A 395 11.85 25.41 -10.60
N VAL A 396 12.94 24.65 -10.47
CA VAL A 396 13.91 24.79 -9.39
C VAL A 396 15.36 24.62 -9.85
N ASP A 397 16.27 25.41 -9.29
CA ASP A 397 17.72 25.17 -9.32
C ASP A 397 18.23 24.76 -7.94
N GLY A 398 19.21 23.87 -7.90
CA GLY A 398 19.71 23.30 -6.64
C GLY A 398 19.03 21.98 -6.25
N SER A 399 18.56 21.21 -7.23
CA SER A 399 17.75 19.98 -7.01
C SER A 399 18.44 18.85 -6.26
N THR A 400 19.77 18.87 -6.10
CA THR A 400 20.53 17.87 -5.32
C THR A 400 21.72 18.50 -4.62
N GLY A 401 22.17 17.95 -3.51
CA GLY A 401 23.35 18.40 -2.80
C GLY A 401 23.68 17.57 -1.58
N VAL A 402 24.70 18.00 -0.84
CA VAL A 402 25.14 17.37 0.40
C VAL A 402 25.37 18.44 1.46
N LEU A 403 24.95 18.15 2.69
CA LEU A 403 25.20 18.97 3.87
C LEU A 403 26.16 18.24 4.80
N ASP A 404 27.11 18.98 5.40
CA ASP A 404 28.13 18.43 6.27
C ASP A 404 28.12 19.09 7.65
N TRP A 405 28.32 18.29 8.70
CA TRP A 405 28.59 18.72 10.07
C TRP A 405 29.93 18.16 10.53
N THR A 406 30.75 18.98 11.12
CA THR A 406 31.98 18.54 11.79
C THR A 406 31.68 17.97 13.18
N ASP A 407 32.62 17.26 13.77
CA ASP A 407 32.53 16.75 15.16
C ASP A 407 32.16 17.88 16.14
N GLY A 408 31.09 17.65 16.92
CA GLY A 408 30.54 18.61 17.88
C GLY A 408 29.62 19.70 17.28
N ASP A 409 29.49 19.77 15.96
CA ASP A 409 28.60 20.71 15.30
C ASP A 409 27.13 20.17 15.31
N SER A 410 26.21 20.94 15.87
CA SER A 410 24.76 20.68 15.85
C SER A 410 23.96 21.88 15.35
N ALA A 411 24.61 22.84 14.69
CA ALA A 411 23.92 23.96 14.09
C ALA A 411 23.10 23.52 12.86
N ASP A 412 21.93 24.13 12.67
CA ASP A 412 21.13 23.91 11.48
C ASP A 412 21.95 24.24 10.21
N LYS A 413 21.82 23.41 9.20
CA LYS A 413 22.32 23.69 7.85
C LYS A 413 21.15 24.06 6.96
N ILE A 414 21.42 24.91 5.98
CA ILE A 414 20.37 25.45 5.10
C ILE A 414 20.58 24.89 3.71
N ILE A 415 19.55 24.22 3.18
CA ILE A 415 19.42 23.98 1.75
C ILE A 415 18.80 25.24 1.14
N THR A 416 19.40 25.71 0.08
CA THR A 416 18.94 26.88 -0.66
C THR A 416 18.48 26.44 -2.02
N LEU A 417 17.22 26.68 -2.35
CA LEU A 417 16.62 26.40 -3.66
C LEU A 417 16.23 27.73 -4.31
N ASP A 418 16.63 27.93 -5.54
CA ASP A 418 16.11 29.01 -6.36
C ASP A 418 14.84 28.52 -7.07
N LEU A 419 13.68 29.12 -6.73
CA LEU A 419 12.42 28.86 -7.40
C LEU A 419 12.41 29.66 -8.70
N LEU A 420 12.41 28.99 -9.82
CA LEU A 420 12.52 29.60 -11.13
C LEU A 420 11.15 30.08 -11.61
N SER A 421 11.10 31.09 -12.47
CA SER A 421 9.88 31.51 -13.13
C SER A 421 9.96 31.15 -14.58
N ASP A 422 9.04 30.35 -15.06
CA ASP A 422 8.95 29.94 -16.45
C ASP A 422 8.08 30.88 -17.29
N GLY A 423 7.25 31.70 -16.63
CA GLY A 423 6.41 32.75 -17.20
C GLY A 423 5.05 32.28 -17.70
N ASP A 424 4.55 31.12 -17.27
CA ASP A 424 3.17 30.69 -17.47
C ASP A 424 2.30 31.05 -16.24
N PRO A 425 1.53 32.16 -16.26
CA PRO A 425 0.77 32.62 -15.13
C PRO A 425 -0.51 31.79 -14.84
N ASN A 426 -0.70 30.66 -15.50
CA ASN A 426 -1.93 29.86 -15.40
C ASN A 426 -1.71 28.49 -14.76
N GLU A 427 -0.52 28.18 -14.30
CA GLU A 427 -0.21 26.88 -13.70
C GLU A 427 -0.79 26.74 -12.31
N GLY A 428 -0.93 27.86 -11.59
CA GLY A 428 -1.43 27.87 -10.22
C GLY A 428 -0.35 27.51 -9.21
N GLN A 429 -0.75 26.98 -8.05
CA GLN A 429 0.21 26.52 -7.05
C GLN A 429 0.71 25.13 -7.41
N GLU A 430 2.00 24.99 -7.56
CA GLU A 430 2.67 23.75 -7.85
C GLU A 430 3.25 23.07 -6.60
N ARG A 431 3.67 21.82 -6.73
CA ARG A 431 4.20 21.04 -5.63
C ARG A 431 5.43 20.24 -6.04
N LEU A 432 6.42 20.23 -5.15
CA LEU A 432 7.60 19.38 -5.16
C LEU A 432 7.73 18.68 -3.81
N PHE A 433 8.61 17.71 -3.72
CA PHE A 433 9.06 17.16 -2.45
C PHE A 433 10.57 17.29 -2.33
N ILE A 434 11.05 17.56 -1.11
CA ILE A 434 12.45 17.43 -0.74
C ILE A 434 12.63 16.21 0.16
N LYS A 435 13.62 15.39 -0.14
CA LYS A 435 13.96 14.18 0.61
C LYS A 435 15.43 14.23 1.03
N LEU A 436 15.70 13.97 2.32
CA LEU A 436 17.02 13.67 2.82
C LEU A 436 17.32 12.18 2.61
N LEU A 437 18.55 11.83 2.27
CA LEU A 437 18.95 10.45 1.99
C LEU A 437 20.44 10.22 2.28
N ALA A 438 20.83 8.95 2.37
CA ALA A 438 22.21 8.50 2.51
C ALA A 438 23.01 9.23 3.61
N PRO A 439 22.57 9.20 4.88
CA PRO A 439 23.34 9.78 5.97
C PRO A 439 24.66 9.04 6.15
N THR A 440 25.72 9.75 6.51
CA THR A 440 27.05 9.17 6.71
C THR A 440 27.58 9.44 8.11
N GLY A 441 28.73 8.85 8.44
CA GLY A 441 29.43 9.09 9.73
C GLY A 441 28.69 8.51 10.94
N GLY A 442 27.75 7.60 10.75
CA GLY A 442 26.98 6.96 11.83
C GLY A 442 25.70 7.71 12.23
N ALA A 443 25.41 8.87 11.63
CA ALA A 443 24.13 9.54 11.81
C ALA A 443 22.98 8.71 11.21
N THR A 444 21.77 8.91 11.75
CA THR A 444 20.54 8.34 11.20
C THR A 444 19.68 9.45 10.59
N LEU A 445 18.71 9.10 9.75
CA LEU A 445 17.63 10.04 9.43
C LEU A 445 16.54 9.96 10.49
N ASP A 446 16.00 11.11 10.82
CA ASP A 446 14.74 11.21 11.57
C ASP A 446 13.58 10.99 10.59
N TYR A 447 12.40 10.66 11.10
CA TYR A 447 11.21 10.48 10.28
C TYR A 447 10.78 11.76 9.56
N GLN A 448 11.22 12.94 9.99
CA GLN A 448 11.05 14.21 9.28
C GLN A 448 12.11 14.37 8.16
N ASN A 449 12.32 13.34 7.36
CA ASN A 449 13.33 13.32 6.28
C ASN A 449 12.75 13.67 4.90
N ILE A 450 11.42 13.88 4.80
CA ILE A 450 10.77 14.33 3.59
C ILE A 450 9.78 15.47 3.90
N ALA A 451 9.66 16.45 3.00
CA ALA A 451 8.73 17.56 3.12
C ALA A 451 8.16 17.97 1.77
N SER A 452 6.95 18.54 1.78
CA SER A 452 6.35 19.18 0.61
C SER A 452 6.95 20.59 0.41
N ILE A 453 7.15 20.96 -0.85
CA ILE A 453 7.46 22.33 -1.24
C ILE A 453 6.30 22.81 -2.14
N TYR A 454 5.68 23.91 -1.76
CA TYR A 454 4.63 24.56 -2.53
C TYR A 454 5.20 25.80 -3.21
N VAL A 455 5.11 25.83 -4.54
CA VAL A 455 5.58 26.94 -5.38
C VAL A 455 4.36 27.69 -5.88
N ALA A 456 4.31 28.98 -5.66
CA ALA A 456 3.23 29.83 -6.12
C ALA A 456 3.74 30.78 -7.19
N GLU A 457 2.88 31.15 -8.13
CA GLU A 457 3.15 32.20 -9.11
C GLU A 457 3.67 33.49 -8.45
N ALA A 458 4.56 34.16 -9.12
CA ALA A 458 5.12 35.42 -8.65
C ALA A 458 4.04 36.48 -8.39
N GLY A 459 3.88 36.87 -7.12
CA GLY A 459 2.89 37.87 -6.70
C GLY A 459 1.46 37.33 -6.57
N ALA A 460 1.27 36.02 -6.52
CA ALA A 460 -0.03 35.42 -6.21
C ALA A 460 -0.52 35.83 -4.82
N GLU A 461 -1.82 36.07 -4.69
CA GLU A 461 -2.43 36.37 -3.38
C GLU A 461 -2.55 35.08 -2.56
N SER A 462 -2.33 35.15 -1.26
CA SER A 462 -2.63 34.06 -0.33
C SER A 462 -4.15 33.92 -0.19
N VAL A 463 -4.69 32.73 -0.48
CA VAL A 463 -6.12 32.43 -0.46
C VAL A 463 -6.37 31.26 0.48
N VAL A 464 -7.37 31.38 1.36
CA VAL A 464 -7.83 30.28 2.23
C VAL A 464 -9.28 29.95 1.92
N GLU A 465 -9.58 28.66 1.74
CA GLU A 465 -10.94 28.19 1.45
C GLU A 465 -11.11 26.73 1.86
N PHE A 466 -12.34 26.25 1.94
CA PHE A 466 -12.60 24.82 2.10
C PHE A 466 -12.17 24.05 0.85
N ALA A 467 -11.54 22.90 1.06
CA ALA A 467 -11.03 22.07 -0.03
C ALA A 467 -12.16 21.51 -0.90
N ASP A 468 -13.24 21.09 -0.26
CA ASP A 468 -14.37 20.42 -0.89
C ASP A 468 -15.60 21.33 -0.96
N PRO A 469 -16.51 21.11 -1.92
CA PRO A 469 -17.77 21.82 -1.99
C PRO A 469 -18.77 21.36 -0.92
N GLU A 470 -18.65 20.11 -0.47
CA GLU A 470 -19.46 19.48 0.59
C GLU A 470 -18.70 18.31 1.20
N VAL A 471 -19.05 17.92 2.42
CA VAL A 471 -18.63 16.68 3.07
C VAL A 471 -19.87 15.83 3.33
N ARG A 472 -19.77 14.51 3.11
CA ARG A 472 -20.82 13.53 3.42
C ARG A 472 -20.28 12.47 4.35
N THR A 473 -21.00 12.22 5.40
CA THR A 473 -20.70 11.22 6.44
C THR A 473 -21.99 10.55 6.90
N ALA A 474 -21.88 9.60 7.82
CA ALA A 474 -23.03 8.93 8.43
C ALA A 474 -22.81 8.74 9.92
N GLU A 475 -23.88 8.60 10.67
CA GLU A 475 -23.90 8.26 12.09
C GLU A 475 -23.59 6.76 12.26
N ARG A 476 -22.32 6.44 12.17
CA ARG A 476 -21.82 5.09 12.47
C ARG A 476 -20.84 5.18 13.60
N GLY A 477 -20.83 4.22 14.48
CA GLY A 477 -19.87 4.18 15.57
C GLY A 477 -18.45 4.43 15.06
N PHE A 478 -17.81 5.49 15.55
CA PHE A 478 -16.46 5.97 15.18
C PHE A 478 -16.33 6.70 13.83
N ALA A 479 -17.40 6.99 13.08
CA ALA A 479 -17.31 7.82 11.90
C ALA A 479 -16.87 9.25 12.23
N THR A 480 -16.02 9.84 11.40
CA THR A 480 -15.49 11.19 11.57
C THR A 480 -15.72 12.00 10.30
N ALA A 481 -16.37 13.16 10.41
CA ALA A 481 -16.33 14.14 9.33
C ALA A 481 -15.05 14.98 9.45
N VAL A 482 -14.26 15.00 8.39
CA VAL A 482 -13.04 15.79 8.30
C VAL A 482 -13.25 16.90 7.28
N VAL A 483 -13.28 18.13 7.74
CA VAL A 483 -13.41 19.31 6.88
C VAL A 483 -12.02 19.91 6.68
N VAL A 484 -11.57 19.96 5.44
CA VAL A 484 -10.22 20.42 5.08
C VAL A 484 -10.27 21.88 4.66
N VAL A 485 -9.34 22.68 5.19
CA VAL A 485 -9.12 24.09 4.81
C VAL A 485 -7.78 24.18 4.10
N HIS A 486 -7.76 24.66 2.87
CA HIS A 486 -6.57 24.86 2.06
C HIS A 486 -6.09 26.31 2.16
N ARG A 487 -4.77 26.48 2.12
CA ARG A 487 -4.09 27.73 1.78
C ARG A 487 -3.42 27.55 0.43
N SER A 488 -3.80 28.36 -0.56
CA SER A 488 -3.24 28.36 -1.92
C SER A 488 -2.68 29.73 -2.28
N GLY A 489 -1.97 29.82 -3.42
CA GLY A 489 -1.21 31.00 -3.79
C GLY A 489 0.01 31.19 -2.88
N SER A 490 0.43 32.42 -2.64
CA SER A 490 1.62 32.70 -1.84
C SER A 490 1.49 32.17 -0.39
N ALA A 491 2.51 31.44 0.04
CA ALA A 491 2.65 31.02 1.43
C ALA A 491 3.49 31.99 2.28
N GLN A 492 3.92 33.12 1.70
CA GLN A 492 4.70 34.12 2.43
C GLN A 492 3.87 34.80 3.51
N GLY A 493 4.44 34.98 4.68
CA GLY A 493 3.80 35.50 5.87
C GLY A 493 2.85 34.50 6.55
N ALA A 494 2.61 34.71 7.83
CA ALA A 494 1.65 33.91 8.57
C ALA A 494 0.22 34.23 8.13
N ALA A 495 -0.66 33.24 8.10
CA ALA A 495 -2.07 33.40 7.82
C ALA A 495 -2.95 32.73 8.90
N SER A 496 -4.14 33.26 9.10
CA SER A 496 -5.14 32.63 9.96
C SER A 496 -6.57 32.92 9.48
N VAL A 497 -7.50 32.02 9.78
CA VAL A 497 -8.92 32.19 9.51
C VAL A 497 -9.74 31.58 10.65
N GLU A 498 -10.78 32.28 11.07
CA GLU A 498 -11.75 31.73 12.01
C GLU A 498 -12.82 30.93 11.27
N TYR A 499 -13.35 29.92 11.89
CA TYR A 499 -14.51 29.17 11.40
C TYR A 499 -15.59 29.06 12.47
N SER A 500 -16.83 28.94 12.04
CA SER A 500 -17.97 28.70 12.91
C SER A 500 -19.05 27.89 12.23
N ILE A 501 -19.82 27.13 13.02
CA ILE A 501 -21.07 26.52 12.57
C ILE A 501 -22.11 27.63 12.48
N THR A 502 -22.72 27.82 11.30
CA THR A 502 -23.62 28.96 11.01
C THR A 502 -25.04 28.56 10.66
N GLY A 503 -25.31 27.27 10.42
CA GLY A 503 -26.62 26.77 10.04
C GLY A 503 -26.69 25.25 10.03
N GLY A 504 -27.88 24.75 9.63
CA GLY A 504 -28.17 23.34 9.51
C GLY A 504 -29.22 22.85 10.50
N ASP A 505 -29.61 21.60 10.36
CA ASP A 505 -30.59 20.88 11.17
C ASP A 505 -29.93 19.80 12.08
N ALA A 506 -28.72 19.35 11.73
CA ALA A 506 -27.94 18.47 12.58
C ALA A 506 -27.55 19.15 13.91
N VAL A 507 -27.68 18.43 15.02
CA VAL A 507 -27.58 18.94 16.40
C VAL A 507 -26.29 18.45 17.07
N ALA A 508 -25.46 19.38 17.50
CA ALA A 508 -24.26 19.03 18.25
C ALA A 508 -24.60 18.33 19.59
N GLY A 509 -23.97 17.17 19.83
CA GLY A 509 -24.20 16.34 21.00
C GLY A 509 -25.28 15.26 20.82
N THR A 510 -25.96 15.24 19.67
CA THR A 510 -26.90 14.21 19.22
C THR A 510 -26.32 13.53 17.99
N ASP A 511 -26.07 14.27 16.91
CA ASP A 511 -25.69 13.75 15.62
C ASP A 511 -24.16 13.85 15.39
N PHE A 512 -23.52 14.81 16.08
CA PHE A 512 -22.06 14.95 16.03
C PHE A 512 -21.47 15.63 17.26
N GLN A 513 -20.18 15.39 17.51
CA GLN A 513 -19.37 16.11 18.48
C GLN A 513 -18.18 16.79 17.79
N GLY A 514 -17.88 18.03 18.21
CA GLY A 514 -16.74 18.77 17.72
C GLY A 514 -16.81 20.27 18.04
N PRO A 515 -15.81 21.05 17.60
CA PRO A 515 -15.76 22.46 17.91
C PRO A 515 -16.77 23.27 17.09
N ALA A 516 -17.68 23.98 17.77
CA ALA A 516 -18.62 24.89 17.10
C ALA A 516 -17.93 26.13 16.48
N THR A 517 -16.76 26.51 16.98
CA THR A 517 -15.93 27.63 16.47
C THR A 517 -14.46 27.31 16.72
N GLY A 518 -13.57 27.88 15.91
CA GLY A 518 -12.13 27.76 16.11
C GLY A 518 -11.34 28.65 15.16
N THR A 519 -10.02 28.55 15.22
CA THR A 519 -9.11 29.27 14.34
C THR A 519 -8.14 28.29 13.70
N VAL A 520 -8.01 28.37 12.38
CA VAL A 520 -7.00 27.65 11.61
C VAL A 520 -5.83 28.60 11.36
N ASN A 521 -4.60 28.11 11.56
CA ASN A 521 -3.39 28.93 11.48
C ASN A 521 -2.33 28.28 10.57
N TRP A 522 -1.62 29.12 9.82
CA TRP A 522 -0.44 28.79 9.04
C TRP A 522 0.71 29.70 9.46
N ALA A 523 1.88 29.10 9.69
CA ALA A 523 3.11 29.87 9.88
C ALA A 523 3.57 30.48 8.53
N ASP A 524 4.58 31.34 8.58
CA ASP A 524 5.27 31.80 7.37
C ASP A 524 5.88 30.61 6.62
N GLY A 525 5.62 30.51 5.32
CA GLY A 525 6.04 29.40 4.48
C GLY A 525 5.19 28.12 4.60
N ASP A 526 4.20 28.08 5.50
CA ASP A 526 3.31 26.91 5.66
C ASP A 526 2.13 27.02 4.67
N ALA A 527 2.01 26.05 3.78
CA ALA A 527 0.88 25.88 2.87
C ALA A 527 0.17 24.52 3.03
N ASP A 528 0.50 23.76 4.07
CA ASP A 528 -0.16 22.49 4.33
C ASP A 528 -1.66 22.66 4.55
N PRO A 529 -2.49 21.78 4.00
CA PRO A 529 -3.89 21.72 4.35
C PRO A 529 -4.08 21.51 5.85
N LYS A 530 -5.06 22.19 6.43
CA LYS A 530 -5.47 22.01 7.83
C LYS A 530 -6.85 21.39 7.86
N TRP A 531 -7.21 20.72 8.96
CA TRP A 531 -8.49 20.03 9.09
C TRP A 531 -9.18 20.35 10.39
N ILE A 532 -10.51 20.30 10.31
CA ILE A 532 -11.44 20.42 11.43
C ILE A 532 -12.17 19.07 11.51
N GLU A 533 -12.18 18.44 12.68
CA GLU A 533 -12.73 17.10 12.86
C GLU A 533 -13.99 17.14 13.70
N TYR A 534 -14.97 16.33 13.29
CA TYR A 534 -16.21 16.10 14.00
C TYR A 534 -16.42 14.59 14.10
N THR A 535 -16.63 14.08 15.32
CA THR A 535 -17.03 12.67 15.52
C THR A 535 -18.53 12.59 15.34
N MET A 536 -19.00 11.63 14.55
CA MET A 536 -20.42 11.36 14.38
C MET A 536 -20.94 10.55 15.56
N GLU A 537 -22.12 10.90 16.04
CA GLU A 537 -22.84 10.21 17.11
C GLU A 537 -24.05 9.50 16.50
N ASP A 538 -24.27 8.27 16.92
CA ASP A 538 -25.45 7.50 16.58
C ASP A 538 -26.33 7.45 17.82
N ASP A 539 -27.49 8.11 17.79
CA ASP A 539 -28.41 8.18 18.92
C ASP A 539 -29.48 7.08 18.90
N GLY A 540 -29.45 6.22 17.86
CA GLY A 540 -30.38 5.09 17.67
C GLY A 540 -31.79 5.52 17.23
N VAL A 541 -31.96 6.73 16.73
CA VAL A 541 -33.22 7.27 16.21
C VAL A 541 -33.13 7.35 14.69
N VAL A 542 -34.04 6.69 13.97
CA VAL A 542 -34.07 6.75 12.50
C VAL A 542 -34.50 8.13 12.03
N GLU A 543 -33.64 8.81 11.32
CA GLU A 543 -33.80 10.19 10.88
C GLU A 543 -33.57 10.37 9.36
N ALA A 544 -33.89 11.52 8.83
CA ALA A 544 -33.50 11.87 7.46
C ALA A 544 -32.07 12.41 7.48
N THR A 545 -31.36 12.34 6.33
CA THR A 545 -30.06 13.00 6.22
C THR A 545 -30.14 14.46 6.63
N GLU A 546 -29.40 14.83 7.64
CA GLU A 546 -29.30 16.15 8.21
C GLU A 546 -28.03 16.87 7.73
N SER A 547 -27.83 18.11 8.14
CA SER A 547 -26.64 18.86 7.76
C SER A 547 -26.30 19.94 8.76
N TYR A 548 -25.04 20.35 8.79
CA TYR A 548 -24.58 21.61 9.37
C TYR A 548 -23.69 22.36 8.41
N GLU A 549 -23.73 23.69 8.49
CA GLU A 549 -22.94 24.57 7.64
C GLU A 549 -21.78 25.18 8.44
N LEU A 550 -20.56 25.10 7.89
CA LEU A 550 -19.38 25.83 8.38
C LEU A 550 -19.11 27.03 7.50
N THR A 551 -18.75 28.14 8.13
CA THR A 551 -18.39 29.40 7.46
C THR A 551 -17.02 29.88 7.96
N LEU A 552 -16.16 30.28 7.01
CA LEU A 552 -14.89 30.97 7.28
C LEU A 552 -15.13 32.47 7.42
N ALA A 553 -14.47 33.10 8.40
CA ALA A 553 -14.55 34.52 8.68
C ALA A 553 -13.24 35.08 9.27
N ASN A 554 -13.14 36.38 9.47
CA ASN A 554 -12.06 37.06 10.19
C ASN A 554 -10.64 36.59 9.75
N VAL A 555 -10.42 36.53 8.43
CA VAL A 555 -9.15 36.12 7.84
C VAL A 555 -8.07 37.18 8.07
N ASN A 556 -6.86 36.75 8.35
CA ASN A 556 -5.67 37.60 8.48
C ASN A 556 -4.52 37.00 7.68
N GLY A 557 -3.75 37.81 6.95
CA GLY A 557 -2.63 37.41 6.13
C GLY A 557 -3.02 36.61 4.85
N ALA A 558 -4.30 36.57 4.53
CA ALA A 558 -4.84 35.92 3.34
C ALA A 558 -6.18 36.52 2.94
N THR A 559 -6.79 36.06 1.85
CA THR A 559 -8.18 36.32 1.46
C THR A 559 -9.01 35.05 1.54
N ILE A 560 -10.33 35.18 1.73
CA ILE A 560 -11.23 34.00 1.66
C ILE A 560 -11.59 33.74 0.19
N GLY A 561 -11.36 32.52 -0.27
CA GLY A 561 -11.66 32.07 -1.62
C GLY A 561 -13.15 31.84 -1.87
N ALA A 562 -13.45 31.25 -3.03
CA ALA A 562 -14.83 31.03 -3.47
C ALA A 562 -15.60 30.06 -2.55
N ARG A 563 -14.90 29.13 -1.89
CA ARG A 563 -15.48 28.15 -0.95
C ARG A 563 -15.27 28.63 0.50
N GLY A 564 -15.83 29.78 0.83
CA GLY A 564 -15.86 30.30 2.21
C GLY A 564 -16.91 29.65 3.11
N THR A 565 -17.80 28.84 2.55
CA THR A 565 -18.80 28.03 3.26
C THR A 565 -18.80 26.59 2.75
N ILE A 566 -19.14 25.62 3.63
CA ILE A 566 -19.27 24.20 3.29
C ILE A 566 -20.42 23.59 4.08
N ASN A 567 -21.19 22.69 3.45
CA ASN A 567 -22.16 21.86 4.12
C ASN A 567 -21.56 20.48 4.43
N VAL A 568 -21.78 20.03 5.66
CA VAL A 568 -21.52 18.66 6.09
C VAL A 568 -22.85 17.96 6.23
N PHE A 569 -23.08 16.93 5.39
CA PHE A 569 -24.27 16.11 5.42
C PHE A 569 -24.01 14.87 6.26
N VAL A 570 -24.90 14.61 7.21
CA VAL A 570 -24.86 13.47 8.12
C VAL A 570 -26.06 12.58 7.77
N ALA A 571 -25.79 11.40 7.26
CA ALA A 571 -26.84 10.40 7.04
C ALA A 571 -27.01 9.56 8.30
N ASP A 572 -28.25 9.19 8.60
CA ASP A 572 -28.57 8.28 9.67
C ASP A 572 -27.82 6.93 9.50
N GLY A 573 -27.23 6.46 10.57
CA GLY A 573 -26.49 5.19 10.62
C GLY A 573 -27.40 3.97 10.59
N GLU A 574 -28.62 4.13 11.11
CA GLU A 574 -29.63 3.07 11.22
C GLU A 574 -30.48 2.89 9.95
N GLY A 575 -30.49 3.86 9.04
CA GLY A 575 -31.38 3.90 7.88
C GLY A 575 -30.76 3.59 6.53
N SER A 576 -29.46 3.43 6.40
CA SER A 576 -28.85 3.07 5.12
C SER A 576 -28.80 1.55 4.96
N ASN A 577 -29.78 1.01 4.23
CA ASN A 577 -29.77 -0.38 3.82
C ASN A 577 -28.43 -0.72 3.14
N THR A 578 -27.73 -1.70 3.67
CA THR A 578 -26.48 -2.24 3.12
C THR A 578 -26.81 -3.49 2.31
N ALA A 579 -26.18 -3.66 1.15
CA ALA A 579 -26.43 -4.85 0.35
C ALA A 579 -26.07 -6.11 1.14
N PRO A 580 -26.88 -7.18 1.04
CA PRO A 580 -26.63 -8.41 1.75
C PRO A 580 -25.29 -9.05 1.35
N ASN A 581 -24.67 -9.76 2.26
CA ASN A 581 -23.49 -10.57 1.99
C ASN A 581 -23.91 -11.89 1.34
N ALA A 582 -23.60 -12.08 0.05
CA ALA A 582 -23.96 -13.26 -0.71
C ALA A 582 -22.86 -14.35 -0.59
N VAL A 583 -23.13 -15.41 0.17
CA VAL A 583 -22.23 -16.56 0.39
C VAL A 583 -22.74 -17.76 -0.40
N ALA A 584 -22.11 -18.09 -1.53
CA ALA A 584 -22.52 -19.20 -2.41
C ALA A 584 -22.01 -20.58 -1.96
N GLY A 585 -21.36 -20.67 -0.80
CA GLY A 585 -20.80 -21.89 -0.24
C GLY A 585 -19.47 -22.31 -0.86
N ALA A 586 -18.88 -23.37 -0.34
CA ALA A 586 -17.57 -23.86 -0.78
C ALA A 586 -17.65 -24.59 -2.13
N SER A 587 -16.59 -24.46 -2.95
CA SER A 587 -16.45 -25.22 -4.19
C SER A 587 -16.41 -26.74 -3.92
N GLN A 588 -16.98 -27.54 -4.81
CA GLN A 588 -17.18 -28.97 -4.63
C GLN A 588 -16.56 -29.77 -5.78
N THR A 589 -16.07 -30.97 -5.45
CA THR A 589 -15.69 -31.97 -6.46
C THR A 589 -16.59 -33.18 -6.31
N VAL A 590 -17.30 -33.54 -7.37
CA VAL A 590 -18.33 -34.58 -7.34
C VAL A 590 -18.14 -35.62 -8.48
N ALA A 591 -18.64 -36.80 -8.28
CA ALA A 591 -18.63 -37.83 -9.34
C ALA A 591 -19.71 -37.52 -10.40
N SER A 592 -19.47 -37.96 -11.64
CA SER A 592 -20.43 -37.96 -12.74
C SER A 592 -21.76 -38.60 -12.30
N GLY A 593 -22.88 -37.91 -12.51
CA GLY A 593 -24.24 -38.34 -12.12
C GLY A 593 -24.61 -38.14 -10.65
N ALA A 594 -23.74 -37.60 -9.82
CA ALA A 594 -24.02 -37.34 -8.41
C ALA A 594 -25.06 -36.21 -8.23
N ARG A 595 -25.85 -36.27 -7.17
CA ARG A 595 -26.68 -35.15 -6.74
C ARG A 595 -25.82 -34.14 -6.00
N VAL A 596 -25.88 -32.89 -6.42
CA VAL A 596 -25.12 -31.76 -5.86
C VAL A 596 -26.07 -30.80 -5.15
N THR A 597 -25.66 -30.30 -4.01
CA THR A 597 -26.37 -29.22 -3.30
C THR A 597 -25.48 -27.98 -3.32
N LEU A 598 -26.02 -26.89 -3.81
CA LEU A 598 -25.48 -25.55 -3.69
C LEU A 598 -26.06 -24.92 -2.43
N ASP A 599 -25.22 -24.41 -1.53
CA ASP A 599 -25.64 -23.95 -0.21
C ASP A 599 -25.28 -22.47 -0.02
N GLY A 600 -26.30 -21.61 -0.12
CA GLY A 600 -26.24 -20.19 0.12
C GLY A 600 -26.72 -19.76 1.51
N SER A 601 -26.98 -20.71 2.42
CA SER A 601 -27.54 -20.42 3.75
C SER A 601 -26.60 -19.65 4.67
N GLY A 602 -25.32 -19.52 4.31
CA GLY A 602 -24.36 -18.67 5.00
C GLY A 602 -24.50 -17.16 4.68
N SER A 603 -25.36 -16.81 3.71
CA SER A 603 -25.63 -15.39 3.41
C SER A 603 -26.34 -14.71 4.56
N ASN A 604 -26.02 -13.46 4.80
CA ASN A 604 -26.60 -12.64 5.86
C ASN A 604 -26.76 -11.21 5.38
N ASP A 605 -27.68 -10.52 5.99
CA ASP A 605 -27.86 -9.08 5.85
C ASP A 605 -27.27 -8.37 7.05
N PRO A 606 -26.50 -7.28 6.87
CA PRO A 606 -25.93 -6.54 8.00
C PRO A 606 -26.99 -5.98 8.95
N GLU A 607 -28.11 -5.52 8.43
CA GLU A 607 -29.24 -4.97 9.18
C GLU A 607 -30.19 -6.05 9.69
N GLY A 608 -30.04 -7.29 9.21
CA GLY A 608 -30.87 -8.44 9.59
C GLY A 608 -32.15 -8.57 8.78
N ASP A 609 -32.21 -7.92 7.62
CA ASP A 609 -33.35 -7.97 6.72
C ASP A 609 -33.58 -9.36 6.11
N SER A 610 -34.81 -9.60 5.71
CA SER A 610 -35.24 -10.88 5.14
C SER A 610 -34.67 -11.08 3.74
N LEU A 611 -33.88 -12.13 3.54
CA LEU A 611 -33.20 -12.39 2.29
C LEU A 611 -34.04 -13.22 1.31
N THR A 612 -33.95 -12.85 0.04
CA THR A 612 -34.40 -13.66 -1.10
C THR A 612 -33.20 -14.16 -1.89
N TYR A 613 -33.32 -15.33 -2.50
CA TYR A 613 -32.22 -16.03 -3.16
C TYR A 613 -32.57 -16.36 -4.61
N GLN A 614 -31.59 -16.31 -5.51
CA GLN A 614 -31.73 -16.76 -6.88
C GLN A 614 -30.44 -17.36 -7.38
N TRP A 615 -30.45 -18.68 -7.61
CA TRP A 615 -29.34 -19.40 -8.23
C TRP A 615 -29.46 -19.41 -9.75
N SER A 616 -28.35 -19.26 -10.43
CA SER A 616 -28.21 -19.41 -11.88
C SER A 616 -26.90 -20.10 -12.24
N GLN A 617 -26.91 -20.86 -13.32
CA GLN A 617 -25.66 -21.41 -13.87
C GLN A 617 -25.04 -20.37 -14.81
N ILE A 618 -23.77 -20.04 -14.59
CA ILE A 618 -23.05 -19.03 -15.38
C ILE A 618 -22.06 -19.62 -16.37
N SER A 619 -21.62 -20.89 -16.16
CA SER A 619 -20.79 -21.59 -17.15
C SER A 619 -20.77 -23.10 -16.94
N GLY A 620 -20.28 -23.83 -17.95
CA GLY A 620 -20.16 -25.29 -17.98
C GLY A 620 -21.32 -25.99 -18.70
N ASP A 621 -21.31 -27.33 -18.68
CA ASP A 621 -22.38 -28.15 -19.29
C ASP A 621 -23.72 -27.86 -18.60
N ALA A 622 -24.76 -27.52 -19.37
CA ALA A 622 -26.05 -27.09 -18.83
C ALA A 622 -26.71 -28.12 -17.93
N VAL A 623 -27.14 -27.70 -16.75
CA VAL A 623 -27.92 -28.51 -15.80
C VAL A 623 -29.22 -27.82 -15.40
N THR A 624 -30.17 -28.58 -14.92
CA THR A 624 -31.43 -28.05 -14.40
C THR A 624 -31.29 -27.90 -12.89
N LEU A 625 -31.44 -26.66 -12.40
CA LEU A 625 -31.45 -26.36 -10.97
C LEU A 625 -32.87 -26.60 -10.41
N GLU A 626 -32.96 -27.37 -9.35
CA GLU A 626 -34.15 -27.51 -8.51
C GLU A 626 -34.02 -26.55 -7.32
N ASN A 627 -35.10 -25.90 -6.93
CA ASN A 627 -35.19 -24.91 -5.85
C ASN A 627 -34.24 -23.70 -6.05
N ALA A 628 -34.09 -23.23 -7.28
CA ALA A 628 -33.19 -22.14 -7.61
C ALA A 628 -33.47 -20.81 -6.89
N SER A 629 -34.71 -20.64 -6.37
CA SER A 629 -35.10 -19.46 -5.59
C SER A 629 -35.04 -19.65 -4.07
N SER A 630 -34.34 -20.66 -3.60
CA SER A 630 -34.17 -20.94 -2.17
C SER A 630 -32.70 -20.76 -1.76
N ALA A 631 -32.43 -20.62 -0.46
CA ALA A 631 -31.06 -20.56 0.06
C ALA A 631 -30.22 -21.77 -0.38
N THR A 632 -30.88 -22.93 -0.56
CA THR A 632 -30.22 -24.14 -1.09
C THR A 632 -30.86 -24.58 -2.41
N ALA A 633 -30.04 -24.77 -3.45
CA ALA A 633 -30.46 -25.35 -4.72
C ALA A 633 -29.80 -26.69 -4.95
N THR A 634 -30.41 -27.54 -5.78
CA THR A 634 -29.82 -28.85 -6.13
C THR A 634 -29.87 -29.12 -7.63
N PHE A 635 -28.92 -29.95 -8.10
CA PHE A 635 -28.94 -30.46 -9.47
C PHE A 635 -28.29 -31.85 -9.53
N THR A 636 -28.47 -32.53 -10.65
CA THR A 636 -27.74 -33.77 -10.93
C THR A 636 -26.56 -33.46 -11.84
N ALA A 637 -25.35 -33.79 -11.41
CA ALA A 637 -24.14 -33.61 -12.18
C ALA A 637 -24.22 -34.34 -13.53
N PRO A 638 -23.80 -33.74 -14.65
CA PRO A 638 -23.84 -34.41 -15.96
C PRO A 638 -22.91 -35.63 -16.01
N THR A 639 -23.22 -36.57 -16.93
CA THR A 639 -22.32 -37.66 -17.21
C THR A 639 -21.21 -37.19 -18.15
N VAL A 640 -19.97 -37.23 -17.69
CA VAL A 640 -18.84 -36.65 -18.40
C VAL A 640 -17.73 -37.68 -18.64
N ASN A 641 -17.02 -37.59 -19.77
CA ASN A 641 -15.90 -38.47 -20.16
C ASN A 641 -14.53 -37.88 -19.81
N SER A 642 -14.49 -36.60 -19.42
CA SER A 642 -13.34 -35.88 -18.87
C SER A 642 -13.87 -34.92 -17.83
N ASP A 643 -13.07 -34.53 -16.85
CA ASP A 643 -13.46 -33.61 -15.80
C ASP A 643 -14.02 -32.33 -16.39
N ARG A 644 -15.12 -31.82 -15.80
CA ARG A 644 -15.83 -30.63 -16.22
C ARG A 644 -16.04 -29.68 -15.04
N LEU A 645 -15.81 -28.41 -15.30
CA LEU A 645 -16.08 -27.34 -14.34
C LEU A 645 -17.43 -26.71 -14.66
N LEU A 646 -18.33 -26.69 -13.69
CA LEU A 646 -19.59 -25.96 -13.71
C LEU A 646 -19.46 -24.80 -12.76
N ARG A 647 -20.01 -23.63 -13.12
CA ARG A 647 -20.05 -22.45 -12.24
C ARG A 647 -21.47 -21.97 -12.06
N PHE A 648 -21.76 -21.60 -10.83
CA PHE A 648 -23.07 -21.09 -10.42
C PHE A 648 -22.91 -19.76 -9.72
N GLN A 649 -23.86 -18.90 -9.92
CA GLN A 649 -24.00 -17.61 -9.26
C GLN A 649 -25.23 -17.67 -8.35
N LEU A 650 -25.07 -17.19 -7.13
CA LEU A 650 -26.13 -16.89 -6.20
C LEU A 650 -26.33 -15.38 -6.17
N THR A 651 -27.50 -14.91 -6.48
CA THR A 651 -27.94 -13.54 -6.19
C THR A 651 -28.74 -13.55 -4.91
N VAL A 652 -28.38 -12.70 -3.97
CA VAL A 652 -29.09 -12.49 -2.69
C VAL A 652 -29.61 -11.06 -2.65
N SER A 653 -30.86 -10.86 -2.28
CA SER A 653 -31.44 -9.52 -2.15
C SER A 653 -32.27 -9.42 -0.87
N ASP A 654 -32.17 -8.27 -0.19
CA ASP A 654 -32.97 -7.82 0.94
C ASP A 654 -34.31 -7.18 0.51
N GLY A 655 -34.51 -7.02 -0.80
CA GLY A 655 -35.70 -6.37 -1.38
C GLY A 655 -35.43 -4.94 -1.86
N GLN A 656 -34.33 -4.32 -1.48
CA GLN A 656 -33.88 -2.98 -1.92
C GLN A 656 -32.56 -3.06 -2.68
N LEU A 657 -31.59 -3.75 -2.12
CA LEU A 657 -30.27 -3.98 -2.70
C LEU A 657 -30.04 -5.46 -2.98
N GLN A 658 -29.01 -5.77 -3.71
CA GLN A 658 -28.63 -7.16 -3.99
C GLN A 658 -27.13 -7.29 -4.13
N ASN A 659 -26.63 -8.49 -3.83
CA ASN A 659 -25.22 -8.87 -4.05
C ASN A 659 -25.17 -10.27 -4.65
N VAL A 660 -23.98 -10.64 -5.18
CA VAL A 660 -23.79 -11.93 -5.86
C VAL A 660 -22.58 -12.67 -5.31
N GLY A 661 -22.75 -13.97 -5.08
CA GLY A 661 -21.67 -14.89 -4.76
C GLY A 661 -21.53 -15.95 -5.86
N THR A 662 -20.38 -16.55 -6.03
CA THR A 662 -20.16 -17.61 -7.03
C THR A 662 -19.57 -18.86 -6.39
N VAL A 663 -19.91 -20.03 -6.94
CA VAL A 663 -19.37 -21.32 -6.52
C VAL A 663 -19.05 -22.19 -7.71
N SER A 664 -18.01 -22.99 -7.60
CA SER A 664 -17.57 -23.92 -8.63
C SER A 664 -17.83 -25.37 -8.23
N VAL A 665 -18.28 -26.18 -9.19
CA VAL A 665 -18.45 -27.63 -9.02
C VAL A 665 -17.65 -28.36 -10.11
N THR A 666 -16.64 -29.11 -9.71
CA THR A 666 -15.87 -29.97 -10.63
C THR A 666 -16.52 -31.34 -10.70
N VAL A 667 -17.01 -31.72 -11.87
CA VAL A 667 -17.55 -33.05 -12.12
C VAL A 667 -16.43 -33.97 -12.65
N GLN A 668 -16.10 -34.98 -11.87
CA GLN A 668 -15.07 -35.95 -12.26
C GLN A 668 -15.65 -36.99 -13.22
N SER A 669 -14.85 -37.34 -14.22
CA SER A 669 -15.21 -38.39 -15.18
C SER A 669 -15.30 -39.78 -14.51
N SER A 670 -16.27 -40.58 -14.94
CA SER A 670 -16.40 -41.97 -14.56
C SER A 670 -15.40 -42.88 -15.31
N GLY A 671 -14.12 -42.45 -15.38
CA GLY A 671 -13.07 -43.25 -16.04
C GLY A 671 -12.79 -44.55 -15.29
N GLY A 672 -13.07 -45.67 -15.93
CA GLY A 672 -12.76 -46.98 -15.40
C GLY A 672 -11.29 -47.14 -15.09
N PHE A 673 -10.98 -47.70 -13.94
CA PHE A 673 -9.63 -48.07 -13.54
C PHE A 673 -9.02 -49.07 -14.54
N GLY A 674 -8.29 -48.53 -15.51
CA GLY A 674 -7.34 -49.30 -16.30
C GLY A 674 -6.05 -49.46 -15.51
N ASN A 675 -5.86 -50.63 -14.96
CA ASN A 675 -4.64 -51.04 -14.26
C ASN A 675 -3.49 -51.10 -15.25
N ASN A 676 -2.53 -50.17 -15.20
CA ASN A 676 -1.19 -50.43 -15.73
C ASN A 676 -0.13 -49.74 -14.85
N GLY A 677 0.69 -50.58 -14.23
CA GLY A 677 1.75 -50.19 -13.34
C GLY A 677 2.94 -49.54 -14.02
N GLY A 678 3.67 -48.74 -13.26
CA GLY A 678 5.01 -48.26 -13.60
C GLY A 678 5.36 -46.95 -12.90
N GLY A 679 5.97 -47.01 -11.80
CA GLY A 679 6.90 -46.25 -11.00
C GLY A 679 7.15 -44.77 -11.25
N GLY A 680 7.15 -44.01 -10.18
CA GLY A 680 7.70 -42.68 -10.12
C GLY A 680 6.99 -41.84 -9.05
N GLY A 681 7.66 -41.61 -7.94
CA GLY A 681 7.06 -40.98 -6.76
C GLY A 681 6.57 -39.56 -6.99
N ALA A 682 5.36 -39.35 -6.57
CA ALA A 682 4.85 -38.00 -6.27
C ALA A 682 4.39 -38.05 -4.81
N VAL A 683 4.96 -37.23 -4.00
CA VAL A 683 4.59 -37.08 -2.59
C VAL A 683 3.29 -36.26 -2.55
N ASN A 684 2.22 -36.93 -2.18
CA ASN A 684 0.92 -36.36 -1.93
C ASN A 684 0.97 -35.64 -0.56
N TRP A 685 0.90 -34.34 -0.55
CA TRP A 685 0.55 -33.54 0.65
C TRP A 685 -0.93 -33.22 0.61
N LEU A 686 -1.73 -34.16 1.02
CA LEU A 686 -3.12 -33.97 1.40
C LEU A 686 -3.23 -34.47 2.83
N LEU A 687 -3.24 -33.56 3.77
CA LEU A 687 -3.88 -33.67 5.09
C LEU A 687 -3.55 -32.41 5.90
N MET A 688 -4.40 -31.40 5.83
CA MET A 688 -4.62 -30.54 6.98
C MET A 688 -6.09 -30.54 7.31
N LEU A 689 -6.33 -31.09 8.49
CA LEU A 689 -7.62 -31.13 9.15
C LEU A 689 -8.17 -29.72 9.37
N GLY A 690 -9.49 -29.61 9.12
CA GLY A 690 -10.26 -28.51 9.64
C GLY A 690 -10.26 -28.48 11.17
N MET A 691 -9.90 -27.35 11.75
CA MET A 691 -10.32 -26.98 13.09
C MET A 691 -11.24 -25.78 12.99
N LEU A 692 -12.53 -26.02 13.26
CA LEU A 692 -13.51 -25.02 13.61
C LEU A 692 -13.07 -24.35 14.91
N LEU A 693 -12.72 -23.07 14.86
CA LEU A 693 -12.66 -22.24 16.06
C LEU A 693 -13.75 -21.18 15.99
N VAL A 694 -14.76 -21.40 16.80
CA VAL A 694 -15.84 -20.47 17.12
C VAL A 694 -15.25 -19.30 17.91
N ALA A 695 -15.09 -18.14 17.29
CA ALA A 695 -14.76 -16.92 17.99
C ALA A 695 -15.99 -16.43 18.79
N ARG A 696 -15.98 -16.62 20.10
CA ARG A 696 -16.89 -15.92 21.01
C ARG A 696 -16.43 -14.48 21.16
N ARG A 697 -17.28 -13.55 20.74
CA ARG A 697 -17.18 -12.15 21.16
C ARG A 697 -17.27 -12.06 22.69
N LEU A 698 -16.21 -11.63 23.32
CA LEU A 698 -16.25 -11.10 24.69
C LEU A 698 -16.46 -9.58 24.60
N ARG A 699 -17.63 -9.13 25.00
CA ARG A 699 -17.83 -7.75 25.42
C ARG A 699 -17.17 -7.61 26.80
N LEU A 700 -16.24 -6.69 26.91
CA LEU A 700 -15.84 -6.11 28.19
C LEU A 700 -16.49 -4.72 28.28
N GLY A 701 -17.17 -4.50 29.40
CA GLY A 701 -17.90 -3.29 29.73
C GLY A 701 -17.01 -2.10 30.10
#